data_c0afd2a8c8f61e572092a39c8ccdbe24
#
_entry.id   c0afd2a8c8f61e572092a39c8ccdbe24
#
_cell.length_a   1.000
_cell.length_b   1.000
_cell.length_c   1.000
_cell.angle_alpha   90.00
_cell.angle_beta   90.00
_cell.angle_gamma   90.00
#
_symmetry.space_group_name_H-M   'P 1'
#
loop_
_entity.id
_entity.type
_entity.pdbx_description
1 polymer ?
#
loop_
_entity_poly.entity_id
_entity_poly.type
_entity_poly.pdbx_seq_one_letter_code
_entity_poly.pdbx_strand_id
1 'polypeptide(L)'
;MPVGFYYKTFIRPPLLWPFYEWVLRQVAGLGKVDPDTLSDGFDKQYLHTDVAVVGGGLSGISAALSAAKQGARVMIFDSESTLGGHLRYNPNSYLPDLLESLGQYENVTVFTDTTILGWYKDNWLSATRGARLLKVRSKSLVVATGAYEMPLVFGNNDLPGVMLGSAVQRLLHLFGVCPGKKILVVTANEDGWRVAGDLRTAGLEVIAIVDQRSQEDCRDLHLNGSVTDHIPTFYKHTILEATGTKSVKGAKIGQLDSNGKIDLSTKRWLACDLIAISAGWVPALELFHMAGGKTEYNKERSEILPITNPSHLYVAGRAAGTHALDQQITQGEQAGLQAFNAINSETNGLLCEMPTVTDETIRTSAHLSIPSKKKQFVCFCEDVTDQDIEVAVSEGYQSIELLKRYSTVSMGPCQGKMCSMNAIHLCALANNWTVQETGKTTARPPTEPVALGTLAGQKMEPAQLSPIHSWHVNRGAQMMLAGLWLRPEHYGNPRDEVLAVRERVGLIDVSTLGKLQLTGSGVPDLLERIYVNQWRKLRLGKVRYGVMCNDEGIILDDGVCARLSDELWYMSTTSSGVTGIFEWIQWWLQSGWGSGIHLTDLTEVFSAFNITGPKSREVLRKLTSCNLDSEGFPYMSVRTAEVMGVPCRLMRIGFTGELSYEIHCPSGYAMYVWESLMQAGEEFDILPFGVEAQRILRLEKAHIIVGQDTDALSDPFSANMDWIVKMNKPDFLGKRAFTRITAEGTKQLLVGFNMDCPDIVPEEGSQIVSKKPGKKMEIIGWVTSSRFSPTLTQAIGLCWLPKDLGAQNGAPFTIYLNGKLEKAYVHHGPFYDSAGARQHV
;
A
#
# COMPACT_ATOMS: atom_id res chain seq x y z
N MET A 1 -25.58 0.52 17.19
CA MET A 1 -26.07 1.62 16.32
C MET A 1 -25.95 1.16 14.87
N PRO A 2 -26.85 1.55 13.96
CA PRO A 2 -26.73 1.14 12.57
C PRO A 2 -25.43 1.67 11.94
N VAL A 3 -24.82 0.88 11.08
CA VAL A 3 -23.58 1.26 10.34
C VAL A 3 -23.76 2.62 9.66
N GLY A 4 -22.78 3.49 9.87
CA GLY A 4 -22.82 4.84 9.30
C GLY A 4 -23.80 5.80 9.96
N PHE A 5 -24.29 5.47 11.16
CA PHE A 5 -25.30 6.27 11.85
C PHE A 5 -24.93 7.76 11.95
N TYR A 6 -23.69 8.10 12.27
CA TYR A 6 -23.27 9.49 12.48
C TYR A 6 -23.37 10.33 11.19
N TYR A 7 -22.90 9.83 10.06
CA TYR A 7 -23.02 10.58 8.81
C TYR A 7 -24.42 10.45 8.16
N LYS A 8 -25.11 9.33 8.35
CA LYS A 8 -26.51 9.20 7.89
C LYS A 8 -27.46 10.08 8.68
N THR A 9 -27.24 10.21 10.00
CA THR A 9 -28.12 10.98 10.89
C THR A 9 -27.86 12.47 10.86
N PHE A 10 -26.60 12.88 10.72
CA PHE A 10 -26.17 14.29 10.87
C PHE A 10 -25.85 15.00 9.56
N ILE A 11 -25.99 14.34 8.41
CA ILE A 11 -25.67 14.94 7.10
C ILE A 11 -26.69 16.00 6.67
N ARG A 12 -27.87 16.03 7.24
CA ARG A 12 -28.92 17.00 6.90
C ARG A 12 -29.36 17.83 8.11
N PRO A 13 -29.51 19.16 7.99
CA PRO A 13 -29.17 19.97 6.81
C PRO A 13 -27.64 20.13 6.64
N PRO A 14 -27.10 20.19 5.40
CA PRO A 14 -25.66 20.26 5.16
C PRO A 14 -24.96 21.44 5.84
N LEU A 15 -25.64 22.55 6.00
CA LEU A 15 -25.12 23.76 6.67
C LEU A 15 -24.71 23.52 8.13
N LEU A 16 -25.32 22.53 8.81
CA LEU A 16 -25.00 22.21 10.21
C LEU A 16 -23.90 21.15 10.33
N TRP A 17 -23.44 20.55 9.23
CA TRP A 17 -22.42 19.53 9.27
C TRP A 17 -21.13 19.95 9.98
N PRO A 18 -20.55 21.14 9.75
CA PRO A 18 -19.32 21.54 10.46
C PRO A 18 -19.51 21.59 11.99
N PHE A 19 -20.69 21.96 12.47
CA PHE A 19 -21.02 21.95 13.89
C PHE A 19 -21.15 20.52 14.41
N TYR A 20 -21.86 19.65 13.69
CA TYR A 20 -22.00 18.26 14.08
C TYR A 20 -20.64 17.54 14.04
N GLU A 21 -19.83 17.77 13.04
CA GLU A 21 -18.48 17.22 12.94
C GLU A 21 -17.62 17.65 14.13
N TRP A 22 -17.66 18.93 14.49
CA TRP A 22 -16.92 19.42 15.66
C TRP A 22 -17.36 18.72 16.95
N VAL A 23 -18.66 18.60 17.20
CA VAL A 23 -19.18 17.89 18.39
C VAL A 23 -18.76 16.43 18.39
N LEU A 24 -18.92 15.74 17.25
CA LEU A 24 -18.57 14.32 17.12
C LEU A 24 -17.07 14.09 17.35
N ARG A 25 -16.22 14.97 16.84
CA ARG A 25 -14.76 14.89 17.06
C ARG A 25 -14.40 15.06 18.55
N GLN A 26 -15.05 16.00 19.26
CA GLN A 26 -14.81 16.18 20.69
C GLN A 26 -15.28 14.96 21.49
N VAL A 27 -16.43 14.40 21.17
CA VAL A 27 -16.99 13.21 21.83
C VAL A 27 -16.16 11.95 21.54
N ALA A 28 -15.68 11.81 20.30
CA ALA A 28 -14.86 10.68 19.89
C ALA A 28 -13.40 10.74 20.38
N GLY A 29 -12.93 11.91 20.81
CA GLY A 29 -11.57 12.09 21.30
C GLY A 29 -10.47 11.87 20.26
N LEU A 30 -10.78 12.02 18.98
CA LEU A 30 -9.86 11.74 17.87
C LEU A 30 -8.67 12.71 17.76
N GLY A 31 -8.69 13.83 18.49
CA GLY A 31 -7.65 14.84 18.42
C GLY A 31 -7.58 15.56 17.06
N LYS A 32 -6.46 16.20 16.81
CA LYS A 32 -6.14 16.84 15.52
C LYS A 32 -4.86 16.23 14.98
N VAL A 33 -4.81 16.03 13.65
CA VAL A 33 -3.56 15.69 12.97
C VAL A 33 -2.64 16.90 13.07
N ASP A 34 -1.43 16.67 13.56
CA ASP A 34 -0.37 17.67 13.56
C ASP A 34 0.50 17.43 12.31
N PRO A 35 0.40 18.30 11.28
CA PRO A 35 1.18 18.13 10.06
C PRO A 35 2.68 18.37 10.26
N ASP A 36 3.06 19.06 11.35
CA ASP A 36 4.44 19.40 11.66
C ASP A 36 5.13 18.31 12.51
N THR A 37 4.39 17.24 12.89
CA THR A 37 4.98 16.10 13.58
C THR A 37 6.04 15.45 12.70
N LEU A 38 7.28 15.49 13.17
CA LEU A 38 8.38 14.79 12.50
C LEU A 38 8.12 13.29 12.56
N SER A 39 8.21 12.63 11.41
CA SER A 39 8.13 11.17 11.38
C SER A 39 9.40 10.57 11.96
N ASP A 40 9.26 9.49 12.73
CA ASP A 40 10.38 8.65 13.12
C ASP A 40 11.12 8.13 11.88
N GLY A 41 12.42 7.87 12.03
CA GLY A 41 13.19 7.23 10.98
C GLY A 41 12.77 5.77 10.82
N PHE A 42 12.05 5.46 9.76
CA PHE A 42 11.66 4.10 9.41
C PHE A 42 12.69 3.48 8.45
N ASP A 43 13.06 2.22 8.71
CA ASP A 43 13.98 1.49 7.83
C ASP A 43 13.53 0.05 7.57
N LYS A 44 14.26 -0.65 6.71
CA LYS A 44 14.01 -2.05 6.35
C LYS A 44 15.31 -2.84 6.48
N GLN A 45 15.21 -4.05 7.05
CA GLN A 45 16.32 -4.98 7.15
C GLN A 45 15.95 -6.33 6.55
N TYR A 46 16.87 -6.92 5.81
CA TYR A 46 16.75 -8.25 5.23
C TYR A 46 17.52 -9.25 6.07
N LEU A 47 16.86 -10.33 6.47
CA LEU A 47 17.42 -11.38 7.29
C LEU A 47 17.29 -12.75 6.60
N HIS A 48 18.26 -13.62 6.81
CA HIS A 48 18.27 -14.97 6.24
C HIS A 48 18.65 -15.96 7.33
N THR A 49 17.89 -17.04 7.46
CA THR A 49 18.16 -18.10 8.43
C THR A 49 17.81 -19.48 7.84
N ASP A 50 18.31 -20.54 8.43
CA ASP A 50 17.92 -21.91 8.06
C ASP A 50 16.57 -22.24 8.70
N VAL A 51 16.42 -21.98 10.01
CA VAL A 51 15.16 -22.18 10.74
C VAL A 51 14.73 -20.87 11.41
N ALA A 52 13.51 -20.42 11.13
CA ALA A 52 12.85 -19.37 11.89
C ALA A 52 11.92 -20.00 12.92
N VAL A 53 11.97 -19.50 14.15
CA VAL A 53 11.07 -19.90 15.23
C VAL A 53 10.25 -18.68 15.65
N VAL A 54 8.94 -18.76 15.56
CA VAL A 54 8.02 -17.68 15.94
C VAL A 54 7.34 -18.02 17.25
N GLY A 55 7.68 -17.24 18.29
CA GLY A 55 7.29 -17.45 19.68
C GLY A 55 8.43 -18.02 20.51
N GLY A 56 8.86 -17.25 21.52
CA GLY A 56 9.96 -17.57 22.43
C GLY A 56 9.47 -18.18 23.75
N GLY A 57 8.35 -18.91 23.73
CA GLY A 57 7.87 -19.72 24.86
C GLY A 57 8.62 -21.05 24.96
N LEU A 58 8.16 -21.91 25.89
CA LEU A 58 8.79 -23.19 26.19
C LEU A 58 9.07 -24.04 24.93
N SER A 59 8.05 -24.25 24.11
CA SER A 59 8.18 -25.05 22.87
C SER A 59 9.07 -24.38 21.82
N GLY A 60 9.03 -23.05 21.71
CA GLY A 60 9.87 -22.32 20.76
C GLY A 60 11.35 -22.36 21.14
N ILE A 61 11.68 -22.19 22.42
CA ILE A 61 13.06 -22.33 22.92
C ILE A 61 13.57 -23.76 22.70
N SER A 62 12.74 -24.77 23.03
CA SER A 62 13.10 -26.18 22.82
C SER A 62 13.31 -26.51 21.36
N ALA A 63 12.48 -25.95 20.45
CA ALA A 63 12.65 -26.13 19.01
C ALA A 63 13.93 -25.47 18.50
N ALA A 64 14.23 -24.26 18.96
CA ALA A 64 15.45 -23.57 18.58
C ALA A 64 16.70 -24.34 19.04
N LEU A 65 16.72 -24.80 20.27
CA LEU A 65 17.81 -25.63 20.82
C LEU A 65 18.00 -26.91 20.01
N SER A 66 16.91 -27.63 19.70
CA SER A 66 16.95 -28.86 18.92
C SER A 66 17.54 -28.65 17.52
N ALA A 67 17.11 -27.60 16.80
CA ALA A 67 17.62 -27.27 15.48
C ALA A 67 19.08 -26.78 15.55
N ALA A 68 19.44 -25.97 16.55
CA ALA A 68 20.79 -25.43 16.74
C ALA A 68 21.83 -26.51 17.05
N LYS A 69 21.44 -27.52 17.85
CA LYS A 69 22.25 -28.72 18.12
C LYS A 69 22.66 -29.48 16.85
N GLN A 70 21.83 -29.43 15.82
CA GLN A 70 22.11 -30.05 14.51
C GLN A 70 22.96 -29.15 13.60
N GLY A 71 23.33 -27.93 14.04
CA GLY A 71 24.15 -26.98 13.29
C GLY A 71 23.36 -26.00 12.40
N ALA A 72 22.03 -25.96 12.50
CA ALA A 72 21.23 -24.95 11.79
C ALA A 72 21.50 -23.54 12.33
N ARG A 73 21.48 -22.53 11.47
CA ARG A 73 21.33 -21.14 11.88
C ARG A 73 19.88 -20.90 12.25
N VAL A 74 19.63 -20.47 13.47
CA VAL A 74 18.28 -20.30 14.02
C VAL A 74 18.04 -18.85 14.39
N MET A 75 16.86 -18.34 14.03
CA MET A 75 16.37 -17.05 14.53
C MET A 75 15.07 -17.26 15.30
N ILE A 76 15.03 -16.77 16.54
CA ILE A 76 13.83 -16.74 17.38
C ILE A 76 13.24 -15.34 17.35
N PHE A 77 11.93 -15.24 17.08
CA PHE A 77 11.19 -13.98 17.11
C PHE A 77 10.12 -14.04 18.20
N ASP A 78 10.15 -13.07 19.11
CA ASP A 78 9.13 -12.91 20.15
C ASP A 78 8.68 -11.46 20.25
N SER A 79 7.38 -11.25 20.37
CA SER A 79 6.77 -9.92 20.53
C SER A 79 7.02 -9.30 21.90
N GLU A 80 7.36 -10.11 22.88
CA GLU A 80 7.67 -9.65 24.24
C GLU A 80 9.14 -9.22 24.37
N SER A 81 9.46 -8.42 25.37
CA SER A 81 10.83 -7.93 25.63
C SER A 81 11.79 -9.00 26.14
N THR A 82 11.25 -10.13 26.61
CA THR A 82 12.03 -11.28 27.11
C THR A 82 11.37 -12.58 26.71
N LEU A 83 12.19 -13.61 26.46
CA LEU A 83 11.70 -14.96 26.20
C LEU A 83 11.02 -15.57 27.43
N GLY A 84 10.26 -16.64 27.21
CA GLY A 84 9.60 -17.43 28.26
C GLY A 84 8.10 -17.57 28.09
N GLY A 85 7.47 -16.74 27.24
CA GLY A 85 6.04 -16.82 26.96
C GLY A 85 5.19 -16.75 28.25
N HIS A 86 4.27 -17.68 28.42
CA HIS A 86 3.40 -17.72 29.61
C HIS A 86 4.12 -18.08 30.92
N LEU A 87 5.33 -18.68 30.85
CA LEU A 87 6.13 -19.00 32.05
C LEU A 87 6.71 -17.76 32.73
N ARG A 88 6.71 -16.61 32.08
CA ARG A 88 7.11 -15.33 32.67
C ARG A 88 6.20 -14.92 33.85
N TYR A 89 4.93 -15.26 33.77
CA TYR A 89 3.93 -14.97 34.81
C TYR A 89 3.32 -16.23 35.44
N ASN A 90 3.85 -17.39 35.07
CA ASN A 90 3.56 -18.68 35.68
C ASN A 90 4.90 -19.41 35.91
N PRO A 91 5.71 -18.93 36.88
CA PRO A 91 7.08 -19.34 37.08
C PRO A 91 7.22 -20.83 37.40
N ASN A 92 8.23 -21.45 36.82
CA ASN A 92 8.63 -22.84 37.07
C ASN A 92 10.15 -23.03 36.86
N SER A 93 10.64 -24.27 37.12
CA SER A 93 12.07 -24.59 37.06
C SER A 93 12.62 -24.78 35.63
N TYR A 94 11.78 -24.99 34.61
CA TYR A 94 12.26 -25.28 33.26
C TYR A 94 12.85 -24.08 32.52
N LEU A 95 12.28 -22.90 32.72
CA LEU A 95 12.65 -21.72 31.94
C LEU A 95 14.11 -21.26 32.17
N PRO A 96 14.64 -21.19 33.39
CA PRO A 96 16.00 -20.79 33.61
C PRO A 96 17.02 -21.71 32.91
N ASP A 97 16.86 -23.03 33.02
CA ASP A 97 17.74 -24.02 32.45
C ASP A 97 17.76 -23.97 30.91
N LEU A 98 16.60 -23.73 30.32
CA LEU A 98 16.48 -23.59 28.86
C LEU A 98 17.11 -22.30 28.34
N LEU A 99 16.97 -21.18 29.05
CA LEU A 99 17.61 -19.91 28.69
C LEU A 99 19.10 -19.98 28.82
N GLU A 100 19.63 -20.61 29.88
CA GLU A 100 21.05 -20.84 30.04
C GLU A 100 21.61 -21.71 28.92
N SER A 101 20.89 -22.81 28.58
CA SER A 101 21.27 -23.68 27.46
C SER A 101 21.27 -22.93 26.14
N LEU A 102 20.28 -22.06 25.89
CA LEU A 102 20.19 -21.27 24.66
C LEU A 102 21.39 -20.34 24.48
N GLY A 103 21.86 -19.74 25.57
CA GLY A 103 23.01 -18.83 25.57
C GLY A 103 24.33 -19.50 25.17
N GLN A 104 24.43 -20.83 25.17
CA GLN A 104 25.63 -21.59 24.76
C GLN A 104 25.76 -21.75 23.25
N TYR A 105 24.69 -21.39 22.43
CA TYR A 105 24.69 -21.61 20.99
C TYR A 105 24.89 -20.30 20.22
N GLU A 106 26.08 -20.12 19.62
CA GLU A 106 26.42 -18.97 18.79
C GLU A 106 25.60 -18.90 17.46
N ASN A 107 25.07 -20.03 17.00
CA ASN A 107 24.25 -20.14 15.81
C ASN A 107 22.77 -19.81 16.04
N VAL A 108 22.41 -19.32 17.23
CA VAL A 108 21.06 -18.83 17.55
C VAL A 108 21.08 -17.32 17.72
N THR A 109 20.18 -16.64 17.01
CA THR A 109 19.94 -15.20 17.17
C THR A 109 18.54 -14.95 17.69
N VAL A 110 18.44 -14.18 18.78
CA VAL A 110 17.14 -13.87 19.41
C VAL A 110 16.72 -12.44 19.08
N PHE A 111 15.49 -12.30 18.60
CA PHE A 111 14.81 -11.03 18.32
C PHE A 111 13.62 -10.89 19.27
N THR A 112 13.81 -10.19 20.39
CA THR A 112 12.74 -9.73 21.28
C THR A 112 12.13 -8.43 20.77
N ASP A 113 10.99 -7.99 21.34
CA ASP A 113 10.22 -6.83 20.89
C ASP A 113 9.95 -6.86 19.37
N THR A 114 9.79 -8.08 18.83
CA THR A 114 9.70 -8.32 17.39
C THR A 114 8.47 -9.14 17.05
N THR A 115 7.51 -8.50 16.43
CA THR A 115 6.24 -9.13 16.05
C THR A 115 6.25 -9.57 14.60
N ILE A 116 5.98 -10.85 14.35
CA ILE A 116 5.75 -11.36 12.99
C ILE A 116 4.37 -10.94 12.52
N LEU A 117 4.31 -10.16 11.47
CA LEU A 117 3.07 -9.61 10.91
C LEU A 117 2.38 -10.55 9.93
N GLY A 118 3.13 -11.41 9.27
CA GLY A 118 2.56 -12.32 8.29
C GLY A 118 3.55 -13.29 7.69
N TRP A 119 2.98 -14.37 7.15
CA TRP A 119 3.66 -15.36 6.34
C TRP A 119 3.31 -15.18 4.86
N TYR A 120 4.30 -15.38 4.00
CA TYR A 120 4.16 -15.33 2.54
C TYR A 120 4.83 -16.56 1.92
N LYS A 121 4.64 -16.73 0.61
CA LYS A 121 5.18 -17.87 -0.13
C LYS A 121 6.70 -18.07 0.14
N ASP A 122 7.12 -19.32 0.18
CA ASP A 122 8.50 -19.76 0.40
C ASP A 122 9.06 -19.34 1.79
N ASN A 123 8.22 -19.44 2.82
CA ASN A 123 8.54 -19.08 4.21
C ASN A 123 9.16 -17.69 4.37
N TRP A 124 8.71 -16.74 3.54
CA TRP A 124 9.04 -15.35 3.75
C TRP A 124 8.14 -14.75 4.83
N LEU A 125 8.76 -14.11 5.81
CA LEU A 125 8.05 -13.48 6.93
C LEU A 125 8.27 -11.97 6.91
N SER A 126 7.21 -11.21 7.18
CA SER A 126 7.33 -9.80 7.56
C SER A 126 7.25 -9.66 9.07
N ALA A 127 8.14 -8.88 9.65
CA ALA A 127 8.16 -8.59 11.07
C ALA A 127 8.41 -7.10 11.32
N THR A 128 7.99 -6.62 12.49
CA THR A 128 8.29 -5.25 12.94
C THR A 128 9.01 -5.28 14.28
N ARG A 129 10.03 -4.43 14.40
CA ARG A 129 10.73 -4.13 15.63
C ARG A 129 10.84 -2.61 15.77
N GLY A 130 9.92 -2.04 16.55
CA GLY A 130 9.78 -0.58 16.61
C GLY A 130 9.47 0.00 15.22
N ALA A 131 10.29 0.94 14.75
CA ALA A 131 10.15 1.58 13.44
C ALA A 131 10.77 0.78 12.27
N ARG A 132 11.37 -0.38 12.55
CA ARG A 132 12.05 -1.21 11.54
C ARG A 132 11.17 -2.34 11.02
N LEU A 133 11.07 -2.47 9.69
CA LEU A 133 10.48 -3.64 9.03
C LEU A 133 11.57 -4.67 8.74
N LEU A 134 11.44 -5.86 9.34
CA LEU A 134 12.29 -7.00 9.05
C LEU A 134 11.65 -7.87 7.98
N LYS A 135 12.41 -8.19 6.95
CA LYS A 135 12.05 -9.09 5.87
C LYS A 135 12.89 -10.35 6.02
N VAL A 136 12.27 -11.41 6.55
CA VAL A 136 12.97 -12.63 6.94
C VAL A 136 12.73 -13.74 5.93
N ARG A 137 13.78 -14.30 5.38
CA ARG A 137 13.75 -15.51 4.57
C ARG A 137 14.25 -16.69 5.39
N SER A 138 13.41 -17.71 5.55
CA SER A 138 13.79 -18.97 6.21
C SER A 138 13.58 -20.16 5.30
N LYS A 139 14.42 -21.18 5.43
CA LYS A 139 14.22 -22.43 4.71
C LYS A 139 13.11 -23.26 5.35
N SER A 140 12.99 -23.18 6.68
CA SER A 140 11.95 -23.86 7.46
C SER A 140 11.45 -22.98 8.58
N LEU A 141 10.21 -23.20 9.02
CA LEU A 141 9.51 -22.38 10.01
C LEU A 141 8.92 -23.25 11.13
N VAL A 142 9.14 -22.84 12.38
CA VAL A 142 8.42 -23.39 13.54
C VAL A 142 7.50 -22.31 14.09
N VAL A 143 6.21 -22.61 14.17
CA VAL A 143 5.16 -21.76 14.74
C VAL A 143 4.89 -22.23 16.16
N ALA A 144 5.41 -21.52 17.15
CA ALA A 144 5.26 -21.75 18.58
C ALA A 144 4.58 -20.55 19.28
N THR A 145 3.63 -19.94 18.61
CA THR A 145 2.93 -18.70 18.96
C THR A 145 2.00 -18.81 20.15
N GLY A 146 1.80 -20.03 20.68
CA GLY A 146 0.98 -20.28 21.86
C GLY A 146 -0.52 -20.21 21.60
N ALA A 147 -1.28 -19.72 22.58
CA ALA A 147 -2.72 -19.59 22.49
C ALA A 147 -3.20 -18.32 23.21
N TYR A 148 -4.35 -17.79 22.77
CA TYR A 148 -5.06 -16.67 23.41
C TYR A 148 -6.11 -17.20 24.37
N GLU A 149 -6.20 -16.59 25.55
CA GLU A 149 -7.27 -16.92 26.50
C GLU A 149 -8.61 -16.37 26.02
N MET A 150 -9.65 -17.21 26.09
CA MET A 150 -10.97 -16.88 25.55
C MET A 150 -11.86 -16.22 26.61
N PRO A 151 -12.49 -15.06 26.32
CA PRO A 151 -13.49 -14.46 27.21
C PRO A 151 -14.82 -15.23 27.11
N LEU A 152 -15.63 -15.09 28.18
CA LEU A 152 -17.03 -15.51 28.18
C LEU A 152 -17.94 -14.37 27.73
N VAL A 153 -19.02 -14.71 27.05
CA VAL A 153 -20.09 -13.79 26.62
C VAL A 153 -21.25 -13.85 27.62
N PHE A 154 -21.44 -12.79 28.40
CA PHE A 154 -22.45 -12.70 29.43
C PHE A 154 -22.88 -11.24 29.68
N GLY A 155 -23.95 -11.02 30.41
CA GLY A 155 -24.51 -9.69 30.64
C GLY A 155 -23.51 -8.71 31.29
N ASN A 156 -23.34 -7.52 30.70
CA ASN A 156 -22.41 -6.47 31.14
C ASN A 156 -20.93 -6.92 31.22
N ASN A 157 -20.48 -7.79 30.36
CA ASN A 157 -19.11 -8.30 30.34
C ASN A 157 -18.05 -7.23 29.93
N ASP A 158 -18.49 -6.04 29.58
CA ASP A 158 -17.67 -4.86 29.29
C ASP A 158 -17.36 -3.98 30.54
N LEU A 159 -17.92 -4.30 31.70
CA LEU A 159 -17.66 -3.50 32.89
C LEU A 159 -16.19 -3.57 33.34
N PRO A 160 -15.55 -2.41 33.63
CA PRO A 160 -14.24 -2.38 34.25
C PRO A 160 -14.19 -3.21 35.53
N GLY A 161 -13.26 -4.16 35.59
CA GLY A 161 -13.20 -5.19 36.64
C GLY A 161 -13.58 -6.58 36.14
N VAL A 162 -13.97 -6.72 34.87
CA VAL A 162 -14.05 -8.02 34.19
C VAL A 162 -12.74 -8.21 33.42
N MET A 163 -11.98 -9.25 33.70
CA MET A 163 -10.65 -9.49 33.13
C MET A 163 -10.43 -10.97 32.85
N LEU A 164 -9.54 -11.28 31.92
CA LEU A 164 -9.04 -12.64 31.70
C LEU A 164 -8.10 -13.06 32.83
N GLY A 165 -8.05 -14.33 33.18
CA GLY A 165 -7.19 -14.88 34.21
C GLY A 165 -5.71 -14.65 33.94
N SER A 166 -5.28 -14.88 32.71
CA SER A 166 -3.90 -14.60 32.28
C SER A 166 -3.53 -13.12 32.37
N ALA A 167 -4.46 -12.21 32.11
CA ALA A 167 -4.23 -10.77 32.29
C ALA A 167 -4.07 -10.40 33.76
N VAL A 168 -4.85 -11.02 34.66
CA VAL A 168 -4.71 -10.86 36.13
C VAL A 168 -3.32 -11.35 36.58
N GLN A 169 -2.87 -12.54 36.14
CA GLN A 169 -1.55 -13.07 36.44
C GLN A 169 -0.42 -12.17 35.90
N ARG A 170 -0.55 -11.66 34.69
CA ARG A 170 0.43 -10.71 34.10
C ARG A 170 0.56 -9.45 34.94
N LEU A 171 -0.54 -8.83 35.35
CA LEU A 171 -0.53 -7.65 36.21
C LEU A 171 0.16 -7.95 37.56
N LEU A 172 -0.16 -9.09 38.15
CA LEU A 172 0.41 -9.50 39.45
C LEU A 172 1.90 -9.78 39.35
N HIS A 173 2.33 -10.69 38.45
CA HIS A 173 3.70 -11.21 38.43
C HIS A 173 4.66 -10.34 37.64
N LEU A 174 4.25 -9.67 36.55
CA LEU A 174 5.15 -8.85 35.75
C LEU A 174 5.18 -7.39 36.19
N PHE A 175 4.09 -6.87 36.72
CA PHE A 175 3.96 -5.46 37.04
C PHE A 175 3.73 -5.15 38.53
N GLY A 176 3.54 -6.16 39.37
CA GLY A 176 3.26 -5.98 40.81
C GLY A 176 1.96 -5.24 41.11
N VAL A 177 0.98 -5.32 40.19
CA VAL A 177 -0.29 -4.62 40.28
C VAL A 177 -1.41 -5.56 40.73
N CYS A 178 -2.13 -5.17 41.79
CA CYS A 178 -3.33 -5.85 42.24
C CYS A 178 -4.56 -5.27 41.52
N PRO A 179 -5.21 -6.02 40.62
CA PRO A 179 -6.33 -5.51 39.85
C PRO A 179 -7.65 -5.40 40.60
N GLY A 180 -7.76 -6.01 41.79
CA GLY A 180 -8.94 -5.99 42.67
C GLY A 180 -8.64 -6.51 44.07
N LYS A 181 -9.59 -6.32 44.99
CA LYS A 181 -9.45 -6.76 46.39
C LYS A 181 -10.31 -7.97 46.69
N LYS A 182 -11.51 -8.05 46.14
CA LYS A 182 -12.49 -9.14 46.31
C LYS A 182 -12.76 -9.79 44.97
N ILE A 183 -12.12 -10.93 44.73
CA ILE A 183 -12.01 -11.52 43.43
C ILE A 183 -12.91 -12.72 43.29
N LEU A 184 -13.72 -12.77 42.26
CA LEU A 184 -14.43 -13.95 41.80
C LEU A 184 -13.66 -14.56 40.62
N VAL A 185 -13.30 -15.83 40.75
CA VAL A 185 -12.69 -16.57 39.63
C VAL A 185 -13.77 -17.40 38.94
N VAL A 186 -13.93 -17.23 37.63
CA VAL A 186 -14.86 -18.01 36.80
C VAL A 186 -14.05 -18.87 35.87
N THR A 187 -14.22 -20.19 35.93
CA THR A 187 -13.37 -21.11 35.17
C THR A 187 -14.09 -22.29 34.58
N ALA A 188 -13.44 -22.92 33.62
CA ALA A 188 -13.80 -24.21 33.04
C ALA A 188 -12.60 -25.17 32.92
N ASN A 189 -11.44 -24.75 33.43
CA ASN A 189 -10.16 -25.46 33.28
C ASN A 189 -9.29 -25.31 34.55
N GLU A 190 -8.09 -25.88 34.53
CA GLU A 190 -7.14 -25.83 35.64
C GLU A 190 -6.44 -24.47 35.78
N ASP A 191 -6.34 -23.72 34.70
CA ASP A 191 -5.65 -22.43 34.74
C ASP A 191 -6.37 -21.43 35.64
N GLY A 192 -7.72 -21.48 35.71
CA GLY A 192 -8.49 -20.66 36.67
C GLY A 192 -8.19 -21.00 38.12
N TRP A 193 -7.92 -22.26 38.44
CA TRP A 193 -7.50 -22.68 39.80
C TRP A 193 -6.10 -22.16 40.12
N ARG A 194 -5.17 -22.18 39.14
CA ARG A 194 -3.83 -21.55 39.28
C ARG A 194 -3.95 -20.06 39.51
N VAL A 195 -4.79 -19.36 38.75
CA VAL A 195 -5.10 -17.93 39.00
C VAL A 195 -5.58 -17.68 40.42
N ALA A 196 -6.51 -18.52 40.92
CA ALA A 196 -6.99 -18.42 42.30
C ALA A 196 -5.88 -18.65 43.32
N GLY A 197 -5.00 -19.62 43.09
CA GLY A 197 -3.83 -19.93 43.92
C GLY A 197 -2.83 -18.75 43.98
N ASP A 198 -2.51 -18.19 42.83
CA ASP A 198 -1.58 -17.02 42.71
C ASP A 198 -2.13 -15.81 43.46
N LEU A 199 -3.40 -15.52 43.30
CA LEU A 199 -4.07 -14.41 43.98
C LEU A 199 -4.05 -14.60 45.50
N ARG A 200 -4.36 -15.80 46.00
CA ARG A 200 -4.30 -16.14 47.44
C ARG A 200 -2.86 -16.04 48.00
N THR A 201 -1.87 -16.53 47.22
CA THR A 201 -0.44 -16.45 47.60
C THR A 201 0.00 -15.00 47.72
N ALA A 202 -0.53 -14.12 46.83
CA ALA A 202 -0.27 -12.67 46.91
C ALA A 202 -1.08 -11.95 48.03
N GLY A 203 -1.82 -12.68 48.89
CA GLY A 203 -2.60 -12.13 50.00
C GLY A 203 -3.91 -11.46 49.60
N LEU A 204 -4.45 -11.76 48.41
CA LEU A 204 -5.73 -11.21 47.95
C LEU A 204 -6.92 -12.11 48.33
N GLU A 205 -8.10 -11.51 48.51
CA GLU A 205 -9.31 -12.22 48.87
C GLU A 205 -10.00 -12.83 47.66
N VAL A 206 -9.83 -14.14 47.41
CA VAL A 206 -10.63 -14.87 46.44
C VAL A 206 -11.93 -15.32 47.16
N ILE A 207 -13.05 -14.67 46.82
CA ILE A 207 -14.33 -14.87 47.49
C ILE A 207 -14.99 -16.20 47.11
N ALA A 208 -14.79 -16.65 45.85
CA ALA A 208 -15.27 -17.94 45.37
C ALA A 208 -14.60 -18.30 44.03
N ILE A 209 -14.63 -19.62 43.75
CA ILE A 209 -14.39 -20.19 42.43
C ILE A 209 -15.73 -20.66 41.86
N VAL A 210 -16.06 -20.26 40.64
CA VAL A 210 -17.22 -20.70 39.86
C VAL A 210 -16.72 -21.57 38.74
N ASP A 211 -16.83 -22.89 38.90
CA ASP A 211 -16.36 -23.87 37.92
C ASP A 211 -17.50 -24.47 37.14
N GLN A 212 -17.44 -24.46 35.84
CA GLN A 212 -18.47 -25.02 34.96
C GLN A 212 -18.47 -26.57 34.97
N ARG A 213 -17.36 -27.18 35.41
CA ARG A 213 -17.20 -28.63 35.52
C ARG A 213 -17.87 -29.18 36.77
N SER A 214 -18.04 -30.50 36.78
CA SER A 214 -18.51 -31.20 37.98
C SER A 214 -17.40 -31.30 39.04
N GLN A 215 -17.75 -31.53 40.27
CA GLN A 215 -16.78 -31.76 41.34
C GLN A 215 -15.94 -33.02 41.06
N GLU A 216 -16.49 -34.00 40.34
CA GLU A 216 -15.76 -35.21 39.94
C GLU A 216 -14.65 -34.93 38.96
N ASP A 217 -14.90 -34.07 38.00
CA ASP A 217 -13.92 -33.66 37.00
C ASP A 217 -12.76 -32.80 37.58
N CYS A 218 -12.94 -32.30 38.80
CA CYS A 218 -11.97 -31.44 39.50
C CYS A 218 -11.29 -32.16 40.68
N ARG A 219 -11.47 -33.48 40.87
CA ARG A 219 -10.92 -34.23 42.05
C ARG A 219 -9.41 -34.12 42.19
N ASP A 220 -8.71 -34.21 41.08
CA ASP A 220 -7.22 -34.18 41.07
C ASP A 220 -6.62 -32.79 41.35
N LEU A 221 -7.47 -31.74 41.33
CA LEU A 221 -7.03 -30.38 41.66
C LEU A 221 -7.00 -30.12 43.17
N HIS A 222 -7.60 -30.93 43.96
CA HIS A 222 -7.61 -30.86 45.43
C HIS A 222 -6.53 -31.77 46.03
N LEU A 223 -5.25 -31.46 45.73
CA LEU A 223 -4.16 -32.07 46.47
C LEU A 223 -4.14 -31.50 47.88
N ASN A 224 -4.28 -32.37 48.88
CA ASN A 224 -4.31 -32.01 50.32
C ASN A 224 -3.23 -31.00 50.68
N GLY A 225 -3.61 -29.83 51.19
CA GLY A 225 -2.71 -28.73 51.55
C GLY A 225 -2.59 -27.64 50.49
N SER A 226 -3.42 -27.65 49.42
CA SER A 226 -3.43 -26.59 48.40
C SER A 226 -3.89 -25.26 49.02
N VAL A 227 -3.30 -24.17 48.56
CA VAL A 227 -3.65 -22.78 48.92
C VAL A 227 -5.12 -22.47 48.60
N THR A 228 -5.73 -23.27 47.72
CA THR A 228 -7.12 -23.13 47.24
C THR A 228 -8.13 -23.94 48.07
N ASP A 229 -7.75 -24.84 49.00
CA ASP A 229 -8.63 -25.78 49.70
C ASP A 229 -9.76 -25.12 50.50
N HIS A 230 -9.62 -23.87 50.90
CA HIS A 230 -10.61 -23.14 51.70
C HIS A 230 -11.37 -22.08 50.92
N ILE A 231 -11.29 -22.08 49.58
CA ILE A 231 -12.06 -21.16 48.75
C ILE A 231 -13.43 -21.75 48.46
N PRO A 232 -14.53 -21.04 48.78
CA PRO A 232 -15.87 -21.48 48.42
C PRO A 232 -15.98 -21.77 46.92
N THR A 233 -16.37 -22.99 46.54
CA THR A 233 -16.43 -23.41 45.15
C THR A 233 -17.84 -23.78 44.73
N PHE A 234 -18.31 -23.22 43.63
CA PHE A 234 -19.57 -23.49 42.98
C PHE A 234 -19.32 -24.35 41.72
N TYR A 235 -19.47 -25.67 41.85
CA TYR A 235 -19.34 -26.60 40.71
C TYR A 235 -20.61 -26.60 39.86
N LYS A 236 -20.49 -26.90 38.57
CA LYS A 236 -21.57 -26.82 37.57
C LYS A 236 -22.28 -25.47 37.60
N HIS A 237 -21.52 -24.37 37.76
CA HIS A 237 -22.07 -23.02 37.75
C HIS A 237 -21.33 -22.17 36.73
N THR A 238 -22.01 -21.13 36.23
CA THR A 238 -21.42 -20.12 35.37
C THR A 238 -21.90 -18.74 35.76
N ILE A 239 -21.23 -17.72 35.22
CA ILE A 239 -21.60 -16.32 35.34
C ILE A 239 -22.76 -15.98 34.41
N LEU A 240 -23.74 -15.20 34.90
CA LEU A 240 -24.88 -14.69 34.14
C LEU A 240 -24.73 -13.22 33.78
N GLU A 241 -24.23 -12.42 34.72
CA GLU A 241 -24.20 -10.97 34.59
C GLU A 241 -23.20 -10.36 35.58
N ALA A 242 -22.36 -9.44 35.10
CA ALA A 242 -21.64 -8.54 36.02
C ALA A 242 -22.55 -7.40 36.44
N THR A 243 -22.49 -7.05 37.75
CA THR A 243 -23.34 -5.99 38.33
C THR A 243 -22.48 -4.78 38.71
N GLY A 244 -22.96 -3.60 38.36
CA GLY A 244 -22.30 -2.33 38.65
C GLY A 244 -22.72 -1.27 37.63
N THR A 245 -22.18 -0.04 37.76
CA THR A 245 -22.48 1.06 36.85
C THR A 245 -21.22 1.59 36.15
N LYS A 246 -20.16 1.86 36.90
CA LYS A 246 -18.86 2.33 36.39
C LYS A 246 -17.78 1.25 36.47
N SER A 247 -17.95 0.28 37.37
CA SER A 247 -17.10 -0.86 37.58
C SER A 247 -17.86 -1.98 38.23
N VAL A 248 -17.31 -3.18 38.24
CA VAL A 248 -17.87 -4.37 38.92
C VAL A 248 -18.08 -4.07 40.40
N LYS A 249 -19.28 -4.46 40.90
CA LYS A 249 -19.66 -4.46 42.32
C LYS A 249 -20.12 -5.85 42.78
N GLY A 250 -20.25 -6.76 41.84
CA GLY A 250 -20.64 -8.15 42.08
C GLY A 250 -20.96 -8.88 40.78
N ALA A 251 -21.27 -10.15 40.90
CA ALA A 251 -21.67 -11.02 39.82
C ALA A 251 -22.90 -11.83 40.19
N LYS A 252 -23.74 -12.10 39.21
CA LYS A 252 -24.80 -13.09 39.29
C LYS A 252 -24.32 -14.38 38.66
N ILE A 253 -24.45 -15.49 39.37
CA ILE A 253 -24.11 -16.85 38.91
C ILE A 253 -25.35 -17.72 38.89
N GLY A 254 -25.33 -18.80 38.12
CA GLY A 254 -26.39 -19.80 38.03
C GLY A 254 -25.88 -21.19 37.77
N GLN A 255 -26.60 -22.22 38.18
CA GLN A 255 -26.25 -23.62 38.01
C GLN A 255 -26.54 -24.09 36.59
N LEU A 256 -25.68 -24.96 36.07
CA LEU A 256 -25.84 -25.63 34.78
C LEU A 256 -26.56 -26.96 34.98
N ASP A 257 -27.58 -27.22 34.18
CA ASP A 257 -28.27 -28.52 34.14
C ASP A 257 -27.42 -29.56 33.38
N SER A 258 -27.94 -30.81 33.28
CA SER A 258 -27.27 -31.91 32.56
C SER A 258 -27.08 -31.66 31.06
N ASN A 259 -27.80 -30.71 30.48
CA ASN A 259 -27.73 -30.32 29.06
C ASN A 259 -26.90 -29.04 28.84
N GLY A 260 -26.24 -28.52 29.87
CA GLY A 260 -25.47 -27.30 29.83
C GLY A 260 -26.31 -26.02 29.78
N LYS A 261 -27.63 -26.09 30.01
CA LYS A 261 -28.49 -24.92 30.13
C LYS A 261 -28.47 -24.39 31.56
N ILE A 262 -28.63 -23.06 31.67
CA ILE A 262 -28.60 -22.40 32.97
C ILE A 262 -29.99 -22.47 33.64
N ASP A 263 -30.03 -22.98 34.86
CA ASP A 263 -31.22 -22.91 35.71
C ASP A 263 -31.30 -21.55 36.42
N LEU A 264 -32.16 -20.67 35.92
CA LEU A 264 -32.33 -19.31 36.44
C LEU A 264 -32.93 -19.28 37.85
N SER A 265 -33.51 -20.37 38.35
CA SER A 265 -34.05 -20.50 39.72
C SER A 265 -32.93 -20.59 40.75
N THR A 266 -31.74 -21.04 40.35
CA THR A 266 -30.54 -21.17 41.20
C THR A 266 -29.71 -19.91 41.30
N LYS A 267 -30.16 -18.80 40.72
CA LYS A 267 -29.44 -17.53 40.63
C LYS A 267 -29.01 -17.02 42.01
N ARG A 268 -27.71 -16.73 42.12
CA ARG A 268 -27.09 -16.13 43.31
C ARG A 268 -26.30 -14.87 42.93
N TRP A 269 -26.28 -13.91 43.84
CA TRP A 269 -25.44 -12.72 43.71
C TRP A 269 -24.27 -12.83 44.69
N LEU A 270 -23.07 -12.52 44.17
CA LEU A 270 -21.82 -12.50 44.92
C LEU A 270 -21.18 -11.11 44.82
N ALA A 271 -20.79 -10.53 45.97
CA ALA A 271 -20.13 -9.22 46.00
C ALA A 271 -18.66 -9.37 45.65
N CYS A 272 -18.23 -8.71 44.58
CA CYS A 272 -16.80 -8.67 44.14
C CYS A 272 -16.50 -7.37 43.41
N ASP A 273 -15.23 -7.02 43.33
CA ASP A 273 -14.75 -5.86 42.57
C ASP A 273 -13.89 -6.27 41.33
N LEU A 274 -13.57 -7.57 41.25
CA LEU A 274 -12.89 -8.17 40.10
C LEU A 274 -13.53 -9.52 39.77
N ILE A 275 -13.74 -9.77 38.49
CA ILE A 275 -14.13 -11.06 37.91
C ILE A 275 -12.99 -11.54 37.02
N ALA A 276 -12.26 -12.57 37.43
CA ALA A 276 -11.19 -13.19 36.64
C ALA A 276 -11.76 -14.40 35.89
N ILE A 277 -11.67 -14.40 34.57
CA ILE A 277 -12.22 -15.42 33.66
C ILE A 277 -11.12 -16.27 33.09
N SER A 278 -11.23 -17.60 33.26
CA SER A 278 -10.36 -18.58 32.61
C SER A 278 -11.20 -19.73 32.07
N ALA A 279 -11.73 -19.54 30.87
CA ALA A 279 -12.74 -20.43 30.30
C ALA A 279 -12.27 -21.31 29.14
N GLY A 280 -11.11 -21.04 28.59
CA GLY A 280 -10.54 -21.80 27.47
C GLY A 280 -9.46 -21.04 26.72
N TRP A 281 -8.89 -21.74 25.76
CA TRP A 281 -7.80 -21.23 24.95
C TRP A 281 -8.12 -21.34 23.45
N VAL A 282 -7.62 -20.40 22.70
CA VAL A 282 -7.70 -20.38 21.24
C VAL A 282 -6.27 -20.45 20.69
N PRO A 283 -5.87 -21.54 20.04
CA PRO A 283 -4.55 -21.65 19.41
C PRO A 283 -4.27 -20.52 18.44
N ALA A 284 -3.10 -19.89 18.56
CA ALA A 284 -2.66 -18.75 17.73
C ALA A 284 -2.11 -19.27 16.40
N LEU A 285 -3.00 -19.51 15.44
CA LEU A 285 -2.69 -20.19 14.18
C LEU A 285 -2.75 -19.28 12.95
N GLU A 286 -2.67 -17.97 13.11
CA GLU A 286 -2.79 -17.02 12.01
C GLU A 286 -1.73 -17.28 10.92
N LEU A 287 -0.47 -17.47 11.30
CA LEU A 287 0.63 -17.75 10.35
C LEU A 287 0.49 -19.12 9.68
N PHE A 288 0.03 -20.11 10.45
CA PHE A 288 -0.25 -21.45 9.94
C PHE A 288 -1.36 -21.42 8.88
N HIS A 289 -2.42 -20.65 9.12
CA HIS A 289 -3.50 -20.49 8.16
C HIS A 289 -3.09 -19.72 6.91
N MET A 290 -2.25 -18.69 7.04
CA MET A 290 -1.69 -17.96 5.89
C MET A 290 -0.85 -18.89 4.99
N ALA A 291 -0.19 -19.87 5.59
CA ALA A 291 0.57 -20.89 4.87
C ALA A 291 -0.28 -22.00 4.25
N GLY A 292 -1.61 -21.94 4.42
CA GLY A 292 -2.54 -22.94 3.88
C GLY A 292 -2.74 -24.16 4.79
N GLY A 293 -2.31 -24.08 6.05
CA GLY A 293 -2.51 -25.16 7.04
C GLY A 293 -3.99 -25.42 7.32
N LYS A 294 -4.34 -26.69 7.46
CA LYS A 294 -5.71 -27.16 7.73
C LYS A 294 -5.91 -27.45 9.19
N THR A 295 -7.10 -27.13 9.69
CA THR A 295 -7.48 -27.32 11.07
C THR A 295 -8.84 -27.97 11.18
N GLU A 296 -9.09 -28.63 12.30
CA GLU A 296 -10.36 -29.26 12.65
C GLU A 296 -10.79 -28.85 14.06
N TYR A 297 -12.10 -28.77 14.27
CA TYR A 297 -12.66 -28.47 15.58
C TYR A 297 -12.74 -29.74 16.43
N ASN A 298 -12.04 -29.78 17.54
CA ASN A 298 -12.14 -30.84 18.54
C ASN A 298 -13.23 -30.48 19.56
N LYS A 299 -14.31 -31.23 19.53
CA LYS A 299 -15.50 -30.99 20.37
C LYS A 299 -15.25 -31.22 21.87
N GLU A 300 -14.39 -32.18 22.22
CA GLU A 300 -14.11 -32.51 23.63
C GLU A 300 -13.31 -31.41 24.29
N ARG A 301 -12.43 -30.79 23.53
CA ARG A 301 -11.52 -29.70 23.96
C ARG A 301 -12.09 -28.31 23.69
N SER A 302 -13.11 -28.19 22.87
CA SER A 302 -13.63 -26.91 22.35
C SER A 302 -12.55 -26.04 21.73
N GLU A 303 -11.58 -26.67 21.04
CA GLU A 303 -10.44 -26.00 20.39
C GLU A 303 -10.40 -26.32 18.90
N ILE A 304 -9.92 -25.36 18.10
CA ILE A 304 -9.58 -25.59 16.68
C ILE A 304 -8.10 -25.97 16.61
N LEU A 305 -7.82 -27.21 16.23
CA LEU A 305 -6.48 -27.78 16.24
C LEU A 305 -5.94 -27.98 14.82
N PRO A 306 -4.62 -27.84 14.59
CA PRO A 306 -4.00 -28.16 13.31
C PRO A 306 -4.03 -29.68 13.07
N ILE A 307 -4.31 -30.09 11.82
CA ILE A 307 -4.36 -31.51 11.42
C ILE A 307 -3.30 -31.89 10.38
N THR A 308 -2.81 -30.92 9.60
CA THR A 308 -1.76 -31.13 8.60
C THR A 308 -0.85 -29.93 8.52
N ASN A 309 0.46 -30.16 8.55
CA ASN A 309 1.43 -29.10 8.35
C ASN A 309 1.60 -28.78 6.85
N PRO A 310 1.68 -27.49 6.47
CA PRO A 310 2.22 -27.09 5.18
C PRO A 310 3.69 -27.50 5.05
N SER A 311 4.21 -27.57 3.81
CA SER A 311 5.61 -27.89 3.55
C SER A 311 6.55 -26.93 4.29
N HIS A 312 7.55 -27.48 4.97
CA HIS A 312 8.57 -26.73 5.73
C HIS A 312 8.02 -25.80 6.84
N LEU A 313 6.81 -26.07 7.35
CA LEU A 313 6.22 -25.37 8.48
C LEU A 313 5.75 -26.37 9.53
N TYR A 314 6.12 -26.16 10.79
CA TYR A 314 5.82 -27.05 11.92
C TYR A 314 5.20 -26.26 13.06
N VAL A 315 4.19 -26.84 13.74
CA VAL A 315 3.50 -26.20 14.86
C VAL A 315 3.84 -26.91 16.15
N ALA A 316 4.08 -26.17 17.23
CA ALA A 316 4.41 -26.76 18.53
C ALA A 316 3.77 -26.00 19.70
N GLY A 317 3.61 -26.71 20.83
CA GLY A 317 3.11 -26.17 22.08
C GLY A 317 1.62 -25.86 22.07
N ARG A 318 1.21 -24.82 22.78
CA ARG A 318 -0.22 -24.45 22.87
C ARG A 318 -0.83 -24.09 21.51
N ALA A 319 -0.04 -23.68 20.54
CA ALA A 319 -0.49 -23.51 19.16
C ALA A 319 -0.90 -24.84 18.50
N ALA A 320 -0.31 -25.95 18.91
CA ALA A 320 -0.70 -27.31 18.51
C ALA A 320 -1.72 -27.95 19.48
N GLY A 321 -2.20 -27.22 20.48
CA GLY A 321 -3.11 -27.69 21.49
C GLY A 321 -2.45 -28.44 22.65
N THR A 322 -1.12 -28.38 22.81
CA THR A 322 -0.38 -29.05 23.89
C THR A 322 -0.21 -28.12 25.08
N HIS A 323 -0.79 -28.50 26.25
CA HIS A 323 -0.80 -27.66 27.46
C HIS A 323 0.16 -28.14 28.55
N ALA A 324 0.41 -29.45 28.67
CA ALA A 324 1.37 -30.01 29.64
C ALA A 324 2.81 -29.58 29.31
N LEU A 325 3.55 -29.11 30.31
CA LEU A 325 4.85 -28.45 30.12
C LEU A 325 5.92 -29.37 29.53
N ASP A 326 5.98 -30.60 30.03
CA ASP A 326 6.91 -31.63 29.55
C ASP A 326 6.63 -32.03 28.11
N GLN A 327 5.37 -32.14 27.74
CA GLN A 327 4.95 -32.39 26.36
C GLN A 327 5.24 -31.21 25.43
N GLN A 328 5.12 -29.96 25.92
CA GLN A 328 5.50 -28.76 25.17
C GLN A 328 6.99 -28.76 24.81
N ILE A 329 7.85 -29.20 25.76
CA ILE A 329 9.30 -29.34 25.52
C ILE A 329 9.54 -30.39 24.42
N THR A 330 9.01 -31.62 24.62
CA THR A 330 9.20 -32.73 23.70
C THR A 330 8.70 -32.38 22.28
N GLN A 331 7.53 -31.77 22.19
CA GLN A 331 6.96 -31.37 20.91
C GLN A 331 7.76 -30.26 20.25
N GLY A 332 8.28 -29.30 21.03
CA GLY A 332 9.21 -28.29 20.56
C GLY A 332 10.49 -28.90 19.97
N GLU A 333 11.11 -29.82 20.71
CA GLU A 333 12.31 -30.54 20.23
C GLU A 333 12.07 -31.29 18.93
N GLN A 334 10.94 -31.98 18.83
CA GLN A 334 10.55 -32.70 17.60
C GLN A 334 10.32 -31.73 16.43
N ALA A 335 9.64 -30.61 16.64
CA ALA A 335 9.39 -29.61 15.61
C ALA A 335 10.71 -28.98 15.10
N GLY A 336 11.64 -28.70 16.00
CA GLY A 336 12.98 -28.17 15.66
C GLY A 336 13.80 -29.18 14.84
N LEU A 337 13.79 -30.45 15.23
CA LEU A 337 14.48 -31.52 14.48
C LEU A 337 13.86 -31.74 13.09
N GLN A 338 12.53 -31.75 13.01
CA GLN A 338 11.82 -31.87 11.72
C GLN A 338 12.12 -30.69 10.81
N ALA A 339 12.13 -29.47 11.36
CA ALA A 339 12.47 -28.25 10.64
C ALA A 339 13.90 -28.31 10.06
N PHE A 340 14.85 -28.81 10.82
CA PHE A 340 16.23 -29.02 10.35
C PHE A 340 16.30 -30.08 9.26
N ASN A 341 15.68 -31.24 9.44
CA ASN A 341 15.71 -32.34 8.48
C ASN A 341 15.09 -31.92 7.12
N ALA A 342 14.06 -31.09 7.15
CA ALA A 342 13.40 -30.57 5.95
C ALA A 342 14.30 -29.67 5.08
N ILE A 343 15.32 -29.03 5.66
CA ILE A 343 16.25 -28.17 4.93
C ILE A 343 17.08 -28.95 3.90
N ASN A 344 17.43 -30.18 4.24
CA ASN A 344 18.35 -31.03 3.48
C ASN A 344 17.63 -32.05 2.60
N SER A 345 16.32 -32.16 2.68
CA SER A 345 15.51 -33.08 1.90
C SER A 345 14.91 -32.39 0.66
N GLU A 346 15.20 -32.91 -0.53
CA GLU A 346 14.54 -32.50 -1.79
C GLU A 346 13.05 -32.93 -1.88
N THR A 347 12.47 -33.45 -0.80
CA THR A 347 11.11 -33.94 -0.75
C THR A 347 10.11 -32.79 -0.78
N ASN A 348 9.80 -32.31 -1.98
CA ASN A 348 8.64 -31.52 -2.26
C ASN A 348 7.37 -32.32 -1.93
N GLY A 349 6.64 -31.90 -0.89
CA GLY A 349 5.23 -32.24 -0.74
C GLY A 349 4.85 -33.41 0.17
N LEU A 350 5.73 -33.94 1.01
CA LEU A 350 5.29 -34.87 2.07
C LEU A 350 4.65 -34.04 3.21
N LEU A 351 3.33 -34.21 3.37
CA LEU A 351 2.62 -33.74 4.56
C LEU A 351 3.22 -34.45 5.77
N CYS A 352 3.76 -33.72 6.71
CA CYS A 352 4.27 -34.29 7.96
C CYS A 352 3.08 -34.48 8.90
N GLU A 353 2.90 -35.69 9.42
CA GLU A 353 1.87 -35.96 10.42
C GLU A 353 2.12 -35.12 11.66
N MET A 354 1.06 -34.54 12.19
CA MET A 354 1.11 -33.82 13.46
C MET A 354 1.37 -34.81 14.60
N PRO A 355 2.19 -34.44 15.59
CA PRO A 355 2.32 -35.24 16.80
C PRO A 355 0.93 -35.40 17.44
N THR A 356 0.58 -36.64 17.82
CA THR A 356 -0.68 -36.90 18.50
C THR A 356 -0.67 -36.17 19.84
N VAL A 357 -1.66 -35.30 20.07
CA VAL A 357 -1.84 -34.64 21.38
C VAL A 357 -2.45 -35.68 22.33
N THR A 358 -1.69 -36.12 23.30
CA THR A 358 -2.10 -37.11 24.31
C THR A 358 -2.59 -36.48 25.61
N ASP A 359 -2.66 -35.15 25.67
CA ASP A 359 -3.05 -34.45 26.89
C ASP A 359 -4.55 -34.54 27.12
N GLU A 360 -4.95 -35.44 28.04
CA GLU A 360 -6.35 -35.70 28.40
C GLU A 360 -6.93 -34.69 29.41
N THR A 361 -6.12 -33.77 29.94
CA THR A 361 -6.46 -33.03 31.16
C THR A 361 -7.22 -31.72 30.93
N ILE A 362 -7.32 -31.20 29.72
CA ILE A 362 -7.96 -29.90 29.50
C ILE A 362 -9.30 -30.08 28.79
N ARG A 363 -10.37 -30.10 29.61
CA ARG A 363 -11.73 -29.87 29.12
C ARG A 363 -11.99 -28.37 29.17
N THR A 364 -12.25 -27.77 28.02
CA THR A 364 -12.78 -26.38 27.96
C THR A 364 -14.31 -26.44 28.00
N SER A 365 -14.93 -25.42 28.53
CA SER A 365 -16.37 -25.35 28.59
C SER A 365 -17.00 -25.23 27.22
N ALA A 366 -18.16 -25.84 27.07
CA ALA A 366 -19.06 -25.50 25.99
C ALA A 366 -19.38 -23.99 26.03
N HIS A 367 -19.41 -23.35 24.89
CA HIS A 367 -19.94 -22.00 24.75
C HIS A 367 -21.41 -22.01 25.13
N LEU A 368 -21.72 -21.25 26.17
CA LEU A 368 -23.06 -21.19 26.71
C LEU A 368 -23.76 -19.95 26.14
N SER A 369 -24.94 -20.15 25.57
CA SER A 369 -25.87 -19.06 25.36
C SER A 369 -26.43 -18.63 26.70
N ILE A 370 -26.02 -17.47 27.20
CA ILE A 370 -26.41 -16.96 28.52
C ILE A 370 -27.57 -15.99 28.33
N PRO A 371 -28.81 -16.34 28.79
CA PRO A 371 -29.92 -15.43 28.65
C PRO A 371 -29.75 -14.21 29.57
N SER A 372 -29.62 -13.03 28.97
CA SER A 372 -29.51 -11.77 29.70
C SER A 372 -30.32 -10.68 29.00
N LYS A 373 -30.88 -9.77 29.81
CA LYS A 373 -31.52 -8.53 29.34
C LYS A 373 -30.48 -7.40 29.15
N LYS A 374 -29.23 -7.64 29.51
CA LYS A 374 -28.11 -6.71 29.40
C LYS A 374 -27.32 -7.00 28.16
N LYS A 375 -26.58 -6.01 27.68
CA LYS A 375 -25.66 -6.18 26.54
C LYS A 375 -24.63 -7.26 26.86
N GLN A 376 -24.36 -8.08 25.90
CA GLN A 376 -23.38 -9.16 25.92
C GLN A 376 -22.42 -8.95 24.74
N PHE A 377 -21.28 -8.39 25.03
CA PHE A 377 -20.30 -8.09 23.97
C PHE A 377 -19.56 -9.37 23.55
N VAL A 378 -19.54 -9.61 22.25
CA VAL A 378 -18.75 -10.64 21.59
C VAL A 378 -17.42 -10.05 21.15
N CYS A 379 -17.45 -8.86 20.54
CA CYS A 379 -16.25 -8.12 20.12
C CYS A 379 -16.19 -6.78 20.85
N PHE A 380 -15.15 -6.57 21.66
CA PHE A 380 -14.95 -5.31 22.37
C PHE A 380 -14.30 -4.22 21.50
N CYS A 381 -13.57 -4.60 20.44
CA CYS A 381 -12.93 -3.65 19.53
C CYS A 381 -13.95 -2.92 18.65
N GLU A 382 -15.01 -3.63 18.24
CA GLU A 382 -16.00 -3.16 17.26
C GLU A 382 -17.41 -3.04 17.88
N ASP A 383 -17.52 -3.14 19.20
CA ASP A 383 -18.80 -3.04 19.95
C ASP A 383 -19.90 -3.99 19.44
N VAL A 384 -19.52 -5.19 18.98
CA VAL A 384 -20.48 -6.18 18.47
C VAL A 384 -21.01 -7.05 19.60
N THR A 385 -22.32 -7.16 19.70
CA THR A 385 -23.05 -7.97 20.70
C THR A 385 -23.53 -9.30 20.09
N ASP A 386 -24.00 -10.20 20.95
CA ASP A 386 -24.69 -11.44 20.56
C ASP A 386 -25.91 -11.15 19.67
N GLN A 387 -26.69 -10.11 19.99
CA GLN A 387 -27.85 -9.70 19.20
C GLN A 387 -27.47 -9.24 17.79
N ASP A 388 -26.37 -8.54 17.63
CA ASP A 388 -25.89 -8.11 16.31
C ASP A 388 -25.55 -9.32 15.42
N ILE A 389 -25.04 -10.41 16.01
CA ILE A 389 -24.79 -11.66 15.31
C ILE A 389 -26.10 -12.35 14.91
N GLU A 390 -27.06 -12.44 15.82
CA GLU A 390 -28.37 -13.02 15.54
C GLU A 390 -29.11 -12.25 14.43
N VAL A 391 -29.09 -10.92 14.49
CA VAL A 391 -29.68 -10.06 13.45
C VAL A 391 -29.00 -10.28 12.11
N ALA A 392 -27.66 -10.30 12.07
CA ALA A 392 -26.91 -10.51 10.83
C ALA A 392 -27.27 -11.85 10.17
N VAL A 393 -27.36 -12.93 10.95
CA VAL A 393 -27.77 -14.25 10.45
C VAL A 393 -29.21 -14.22 9.94
N SER A 394 -30.12 -13.59 10.67
CA SER A 394 -31.54 -13.48 10.29
C SER A 394 -31.76 -12.69 9.00
N GLU A 395 -30.87 -11.72 8.70
CA GLU A 395 -30.85 -10.94 7.46
C GLU A 395 -30.16 -11.66 6.28
N GLY A 396 -29.69 -12.92 6.50
CA GLY A 396 -29.13 -13.77 5.45
C GLY A 396 -27.60 -13.80 5.39
N TYR A 397 -26.87 -13.14 6.29
CA TYR A 397 -25.41 -13.21 6.38
C TYR A 397 -24.95 -14.43 7.20
N GLN A 398 -25.33 -15.61 6.75
CA GLN A 398 -25.16 -16.88 7.45
C GLN A 398 -23.72 -17.38 7.50
N SER A 399 -22.93 -17.16 6.43
CA SER A 399 -21.53 -17.57 6.40
C SER A 399 -20.71 -16.68 7.34
N ILE A 400 -19.77 -17.26 8.09
CA ILE A 400 -18.92 -16.54 9.04
C ILE A 400 -18.13 -15.41 8.38
N GLU A 401 -17.74 -15.55 7.11
CA GLU A 401 -17.06 -14.51 6.33
C GLU A 401 -17.98 -13.35 5.94
N LEU A 402 -19.23 -13.62 5.63
CA LEU A 402 -20.22 -12.57 5.35
C LEU A 402 -20.67 -11.89 6.64
N LEU A 403 -20.90 -12.65 7.70
CA LEU A 403 -21.22 -12.13 9.02
C LEU A 403 -20.13 -11.21 9.54
N LYS A 404 -18.85 -11.60 9.39
CA LYS A 404 -17.69 -10.76 9.73
C LYS A 404 -17.75 -9.41 9.02
N ARG A 405 -17.99 -9.40 7.69
CA ARG A 405 -18.03 -8.17 6.89
C ARG A 405 -19.22 -7.28 7.20
N TYR A 406 -20.36 -7.90 7.55
CA TYR A 406 -21.57 -7.17 7.89
C TYR A 406 -21.52 -6.54 9.29
N SER A 407 -21.11 -7.34 10.30
CA SER A 407 -21.09 -6.93 11.71
C SER A 407 -19.77 -6.29 12.16
N THR A 408 -18.71 -6.39 11.36
CA THR A 408 -17.32 -6.01 11.71
C THR A 408 -16.69 -6.88 12.81
N VAL A 409 -17.35 -7.93 13.30
CA VAL A 409 -16.77 -8.86 14.28
C VAL A 409 -15.45 -9.42 13.78
N SER A 410 -14.43 -9.51 14.63
CA SER A 410 -13.06 -9.94 14.33
C SER A 410 -12.27 -9.04 13.33
N MET A 411 -12.75 -7.85 13.01
CA MET A 411 -12.05 -6.89 12.12
C MET A 411 -11.30 -5.78 12.88
N GLY A 412 -11.49 -5.66 14.17
CA GLY A 412 -10.83 -4.66 14.99
C GLY A 412 -9.33 -4.90 15.19
N PRO A 413 -8.64 -4.03 15.95
CA PRO A 413 -7.18 -4.07 16.13
C PRO A 413 -6.63 -5.40 16.61
N CYS A 414 -7.38 -6.17 17.41
CA CYS A 414 -6.94 -7.48 17.88
C CYS A 414 -7.05 -8.59 16.81
N GLN A 415 -7.62 -8.32 15.65
CA GLN A 415 -7.78 -9.27 14.54
C GLN A 415 -8.44 -10.60 14.95
N GLY A 416 -9.47 -10.54 15.81
CA GLY A 416 -10.26 -11.69 16.21
C GLY A 416 -9.72 -12.53 17.37
N LYS A 417 -8.56 -12.20 17.96
CA LYS A 417 -7.94 -12.99 19.03
C LYS A 417 -8.87 -13.28 20.21
N MET A 418 -9.72 -12.32 20.59
CA MET A 418 -10.67 -12.47 21.70
C MET A 418 -12.04 -12.98 21.26
N CYS A 419 -12.51 -12.63 20.07
CA CYS A 419 -13.90 -12.82 19.68
C CYS A 419 -14.14 -13.92 18.65
N SER A 420 -13.11 -14.43 17.95
CA SER A 420 -13.30 -15.37 16.83
C SER A 420 -14.08 -16.62 17.22
N MET A 421 -13.68 -17.30 18.29
CA MET A 421 -14.36 -18.53 18.74
C MET A 421 -15.80 -18.26 19.20
N ASN A 422 -16.01 -17.21 19.98
CA ASN A 422 -17.35 -16.82 20.40
C ASN A 422 -18.25 -16.47 19.20
N ALA A 423 -17.73 -15.75 18.21
CA ALA A 423 -18.47 -15.42 16.99
C ALA A 423 -18.82 -16.67 16.17
N ILE A 424 -17.90 -17.63 16.05
CA ILE A 424 -18.14 -18.92 15.37
C ILE A 424 -19.24 -19.71 16.08
N HIS A 425 -19.17 -19.82 17.40
CA HIS A 425 -20.17 -20.55 18.17
C HIS A 425 -21.57 -19.92 18.10
N LEU A 426 -21.67 -18.60 18.22
CA LEU A 426 -22.95 -17.89 18.11
C LEU A 426 -23.51 -17.94 16.68
N CYS A 427 -22.65 -17.85 15.67
CA CYS A 427 -23.05 -18.05 14.28
C CYS A 427 -23.55 -19.46 14.01
N ALA A 428 -22.87 -20.48 14.55
CA ALA A 428 -23.29 -21.88 14.48
C ALA A 428 -24.66 -22.09 15.12
N LEU A 429 -24.83 -21.55 16.32
CA LEU A 429 -26.08 -21.63 17.06
C LEU A 429 -27.24 -20.96 16.31
N ALA A 430 -27.06 -19.76 15.83
CA ALA A 430 -28.08 -19.00 15.10
C ALA A 430 -28.48 -19.66 13.76
N ASN A 431 -27.58 -20.41 13.12
CA ASN A 431 -27.84 -21.15 11.88
C ASN A 431 -28.32 -22.60 12.13
N ASN A 432 -28.29 -23.11 13.37
CA ASN A 432 -28.39 -24.53 13.68
C ASN A 432 -27.34 -25.38 12.95
N TRP A 433 -26.14 -24.89 12.82
CA TRP A 433 -24.98 -25.59 12.26
C TRP A 433 -24.03 -26.05 13.35
N THR A 434 -23.15 -26.97 13.01
CA THR A 434 -22.00 -27.29 13.84
C THR A 434 -20.92 -26.21 13.73
N VAL A 435 -20.02 -26.15 14.71
CA VAL A 435 -18.84 -25.29 14.66
C VAL A 435 -17.96 -25.61 13.46
N GLN A 436 -17.85 -26.92 13.12
CA GLN A 436 -17.07 -27.36 11.96
C GLN A 436 -17.68 -26.89 10.63
N GLU A 437 -18.99 -26.92 10.48
CA GLU A 437 -19.70 -26.42 9.29
C GLU A 437 -19.62 -24.90 9.17
N THR A 438 -19.67 -24.18 10.28
CA THR A 438 -19.53 -22.72 10.32
C THR A 438 -18.13 -22.30 9.86
N GLY A 439 -17.11 -23.08 10.24
CA GLY A 439 -15.73 -22.82 9.91
C GLY A 439 -15.18 -21.58 10.61
N LYS A 440 -14.10 -21.06 10.06
CA LYS A 440 -13.40 -19.88 10.59
C LYS A 440 -13.16 -18.84 9.50
N THR A 441 -12.88 -17.63 9.93
CA THR A 441 -12.50 -16.55 9.00
C THR A 441 -11.05 -16.70 8.51
N THR A 442 -10.78 -16.21 7.29
CA THR A 442 -9.44 -16.22 6.70
C THR A 442 -8.51 -15.24 7.43
N ALA A 443 -7.35 -15.72 7.88
CA ALA A 443 -6.29 -14.89 8.42
C ALA A 443 -5.50 -14.21 7.29
N ARG A 444 -5.18 -12.91 7.45
CA ARG A 444 -4.43 -12.10 6.49
C ARG A 444 -3.41 -11.23 7.21
N PRO A 445 -2.25 -10.93 6.58
CA PRO A 445 -1.34 -9.93 7.11
C PRO A 445 -1.97 -8.51 7.11
N PRO A 446 -1.64 -7.66 8.10
CA PRO A 446 -0.85 -7.94 9.29
C PRO A 446 -1.68 -8.62 10.40
N THR A 447 -1.03 -9.48 11.23
CA THR A 447 -1.67 -10.14 12.38
C THR A 447 -1.84 -9.20 13.58
N GLU A 448 -1.10 -8.10 13.60
CA GLU A 448 -1.07 -7.07 14.62
C GLU A 448 -1.11 -5.69 13.99
N PRO A 449 -1.61 -4.66 14.68
CA PRO A 449 -1.52 -3.29 14.21
C PRO A 449 -0.07 -2.88 13.95
N VAL A 450 0.18 -2.23 12.85
CA VAL A 450 1.51 -1.75 12.44
C VAL A 450 1.42 -0.32 11.93
N ALA A 451 2.42 0.50 12.26
CA ALA A 451 2.47 1.87 11.77
C ALA A 451 2.66 1.90 10.24
N LEU A 452 1.92 2.75 9.54
CA LEU A 452 2.02 2.92 8.09
C LEU A 452 3.45 3.29 7.66
N GLY A 453 4.16 4.09 8.47
CA GLY A 453 5.55 4.46 8.23
C GLY A 453 6.48 3.25 8.19
N THR A 454 6.27 2.25 9.07
CA THR A 454 7.04 0.99 9.07
C THR A 454 6.87 0.23 7.75
N LEU A 455 5.65 0.18 7.21
CA LEU A 455 5.38 -0.48 5.92
C LEU A 455 5.92 0.33 4.74
N ALA A 456 5.81 1.64 4.77
CA ALA A 456 6.34 2.54 3.75
C ALA A 456 7.87 2.52 3.72
N GLY A 457 8.54 2.33 4.87
CA GLY A 457 9.98 2.42 5.02
C GLY A 457 10.45 3.87 5.15
N GLN A 458 11.72 4.12 4.82
CA GLN A 458 12.26 5.48 4.86
C GLN A 458 11.40 6.42 4.02
N LYS A 459 11.33 7.68 4.44
CA LYS A 459 10.85 8.77 3.58
C LYS A 459 11.79 8.85 2.38
N MET A 460 11.53 8.03 1.40
CA MET A 460 12.09 8.24 0.07
C MET A 460 11.12 9.19 -0.62
N GLU A 461 11.59 10.38 -0.89
CA GLU A 461 11.00 11.14 -1.98
C GLU A 461 11.41 10.41 -3.24
N PRO A 462 10.51 9.72 -3.95
CA PRO A 462 10.86 8.99 -5.17
C PRO A 462 11.01 10.00 -6.31
N ALA A 463 11.80 11.05 -6.08
CA ALA A 463 12.05 12.11 -7.02
C ALA A 463 13.47 12.00 -7.52
N GLN A 464 13.60 11.92 -8.84
CA GLN A 464 14.84 12.15 -9.53
C GLN A 464 15.07 13.66 -9.61
N LEU A 465 16.30 14.05 -9.39
CA LEU A 465 16.69 15.46 -9.39
C LEU A 465 17.60 15.74 -10.59
N SER A 466 17.38 16.87 -11.27
CA SER A 466 18.35 17.30 -12.28
C SER A 466 19.66 17.73 -11.62
N PRO A 467 20.80 17.66 -12.30
CA PRO A 467 22.08 18.08 -11.73
C PRO A 467 22.12 19.54 -11.26
N ILE A 468 21.22 20.38 -11.74
CA ILE A 468 21.11 21.80 -11.35
C ILE A 468 19.91 22.08 -10.43
N HIS A 469 19.34 21.04 -9.82
CA HIS A 469 18.18 21.17 -8.90
C HIS A 469 18.43 22.21 -7.80
N SER A 470 19.61 22.18 -7.16
CA SER A 470 19.96 23.14 -6.12
C SER A 470 19.94 24.60 -6.60
N TRP A 471 20.33 24.86 -7.84
CA TRP A 471 20.24 26.18 -8.45
C TRP A 471 18.80 26.65 -8.56
N HIS A 472 17.89 25.77 -9.01
CA HIS A 472 16.47 26.08 -9.11
C HIS A 472 15.87 26.44 -7.75
N VAL A 473 16.13 25.61 -6.73
CA VAL A 473 15.64 25.85 -5.36
C VAL A 473 16.18 27.17 -4.79
N ASN A 474 17.50 27.43 -4.96
CA ASN A 474 18.13 28.66 -4.48
C ASN A 474 17.62 29.91 -5.19
N ARG A 475 17.12 29.78 -6.41
CA ARG A 475 16.46 30.85 -7.19
C ARG A 475 14.98 31.03 -6.84
N GLY A 476 14.46 30.28 -5.88
CA GLY A 476 13.08 30.35 -5.43
C GLY A 476 12.06 29.68 -6.37
N ALA A 477 12.49 28.74 -7.19
CA ALA A 477 11.58 28.02 -8.07
C ALA A 477 10.55 27.22 -7.27
N GLN A 478 9.28 27.36 -7.63
CA GLN A 478 8.24 26.41 -7.19
C GLN A 478 8.46 25.12 -7.95
N MET A 479 8.62 24.00 -7.19
CA MET A 479 8.90 22.70 -7.78
C MET A 479 7.64 21.89 -7.97
N MET A 480 7.56 21.09 -9.04
CA MET A 480 6.48 20.14 -9.31
C MET A 480 7.03 18.76 -9.68
N LEU A 481 6.23 17.72 -9.50
CA LEU A 481 6.53 16.36 -9.98
C LEU A 481 6.09 16.20 -11.45
N ALA A 482 7.00 15.67 -12.27
CA ALA A 482 6.72 15.21 -13.63
C ALA A 482 7.23 13.76 -13.76
N GLY A 483 6.35 12.80 -13.58
CA GLY A 483 6.73 11.41 -13.34
C GLY A 483 7.50 11.31 -12.03
N LEU A 484 8.72 10.76 -12.07
CA LEU A 484 9.61 10.67 -10.90
C LEU A 484 10.53 11.89 -10.74
N TRP A 485 10.49 12.86 -11.65
CA TRP A 485 11.37 14.01 -11.65
C TRP A 485 10.77 15.22 -10.94
N LEU A 486 11.56 15.91 -10.11
CA LEU A 486 11.24 17.26 -9.65
C LEU A 486 11.74 18.28 -10.69
N ARG A 487 10.82 19.10 -11.18
CA ARG A 487 11.08 20.16 -12.16
C ARG A 487 10.58 21.51 -11.64
N PRO A 488 11.21 22.63 -12.04
CA PRO A 488 10.64 23.93 -11.80
C PRO A 488 9.28 24.09 -12.48
N GLU A 489 8.25 24.37 -11.71
CA GLU A 489 6.94 24.74 -12.26
C GLU A 489 6.96 26.17 -12.78
N HIS A 490 7.51 27.09 -11.96
CA HIS A 490 7.74 28.48 -12.32
C HIS A 490 8.75 29.14 -11.35
N TYR A 491 9.27 30.32 -11.72
CA TYR A 491 10.17 31.14 -10.89
C TYR A 491 9.51 32.43 -10.37
N GLY A 492 8.22 32.41 -10.19
CA GLY A 492 7.39 33.52 -9.70
C GLY A 492 6.13 33.68 -10.53
N ASN A 493 6.20 34.40 -11.64
CA ASN A 493 5.04 34.66 -12.49
C ASN A 493 5.19 33.99 -13.87
N PRO A 494 4.45 32.93 -14.18
CA PRO A 494 4.53 32.28 -15.50
C PRO A 494 4.23 33.19 -16.68
N ARG A 495 3.44 34.26 -16.50
CA ARG A 495 3.15 35.24 -17.57
C ARG A 495 4.40 35.97 -18.00
N ASP A 496 5.24 36.42 -17.06
CA ASP A 496 6.49 37.15 -17.37
C ASP A 496 7.50 36.22 -18.05
N GLU A 497 7.50 34.95 -17.63
CA GLU A 497 8.34 33.91 -18.26
C GLU A 497 7.94 33.65 -19.72
N VAL A 498 6.64 33.59 -20.01
CA VAL A 498 6.11 33.43 -21.38
C VAL A 498 6.51 34.65 -22.24
N LEU A 499 6.28 35.86 -21.72
CA LEU A 499 6.62 37.09 -22.47
C LEU A 499 8.14 37.22 -22.72
N ALA A 500 8.97 36.83 -21.74
CA ALA A 500 10.42 36.77 -21.93
C ALA A 500 10.82 35.88 -23.12
N VAL A 501 10.20 34.69 -23.22
CA VAL A 501 10.43 33.76 -24.35
C VAL A 501 9.95 34.37 -25.67
N ARG A 502 8.81 35.05 -25.70
CA ARG A 502 8.24 35.65 -26.92
C ARG A 502 9.00 36.87 -27.40
N GLU A 503 9.45 37.70 -26.51
CA GLU A 503 10.01 39.03 -26.81
C GLU A 503 11.55 39.08 -26.74
N ARG A 504 12.16 38.22 -25.92
CA ARG A 504 13.58 38.27 -25.58
C ARG A 504 14.24 36.89 -25.68
N VAL A 505 14.51 36.28 -24.54
CA VAL A 505 15.10 34.94 -24.43
C VAL A 505 14.75 34.28 -23.09
N GLY A 506 14.42 33.03 -23.14
CA GLY A 506 14.20 32.18 -21.96
C GLY A 506 15.12 30.96 -21.98
N LEU A 507 15.42 30.42 -20.80
CA LEU A 507 16.19 29.22 -20.62
C LEU A 507 15.42 28.23 -19.73
N ILE A 508 15.24 26.98 -20.17
CA ILE A 508 14.56 25.93 -19.37
C ILE A 508 15.44 24.70 -19.26
N ASP A 509 15.40 24.09 -18.06
CA ASP A 509 16.00 22.79 -17.82
C ASP A 509 15.06 21.68 -18.32
N VAL A 510 15.49 20.99 -19.39
CA VAL A 510 14.82 19.84 -19.97
C VAL A 510 15.62 18.55 -19.76
N SER A 511 16.52 18.52 -18.76
CA SER A 511 17.37 17.36 -18.43
C SER A 511 16.57 16.13 -18.06
N THR A 512 15.30 16.27 -17.75
CA THR A 512 14.40 15.18 -17.37
C THR A 512 13.85 14.39 -18.56
N LEU A 513 13.95 14.92 -19.79
CA LEU A 513 13.58 14.17 -21.00
C LEU A 513 14.38 12.87 -21.09
N GLY A 514 13.73 11.80 -21.48
CA GLY A 514 14.43 10.56 -21.79
C GLY A 514 15.42 10.75 -22.95
N LYS A 515 16.61 10.21 -22.82
CA LYS A 515 17.69 10.30 -23.81
C LYS A 515 18.23 8.91 -24.08
N LEU A 516 17.83 8.32 -25.20
CA LEU A 516 18.23 6.98 -25.60
C LEU A 516 19.19 7.03 -26.79
N GLN A 517 20.22 6.20 -26.77
CA GLN A 517 21.17 6.06 -27.86
C GLN A 517 21.04 4.67 -28.47
N LEU A 518 20.93 4.63 -29.78
CA LEU A 518 20.91 3.42 -30.58
C LEU A 518 22.19 3.37 -31.44
N THR A 519 22.86 2.23 -31.40
CA THR A 519 24.05 2.00 -32.23
C THR A 519 23.91 0.73 -33.04
N GLY A 520 24.37 0.76 -34.29
CA GLY A 520 24.37 -0.37 -35.22
C GLY A 520 23.77 -0.03 -36.59
N SER A 521 24.18 -0.77 -37.62
CA SER A 521 23.75 -0.55 -39.00
C SER A 521 22.24 -0.82 -39.21
N GLY A 522 21.61 -1.64 -38.36
CA GLY A 522 20.19 -1.94 -38.44
C GLY A 522 19.24 -0.90 -37.83
N VAL A 523 19.78 0.16 -37.21
CA VAL A 523 18.95 1.16 -36.50
C VAL A 523 17.92 1.84 -37.43
N PRO A 524 18.22 2.25 -38.66
CA PRO A 524 17.19 2.83 -39.55
C PRO A 524 15.99 1.89 -39.79
N ASP A 525 16.23 0.58 -39.86
CA ASP A 525 15.19 -0.42 -40.07
C ASP A 525 14.35 -0.65 -38.85
N LEU A 526 14.96 -0.64 -37.65
CA LEU A 526 14.24 -0.68 -36.38
C LEU A 526 13.33 0.54 -36.24
N LEU A 527 13.88 1.76 -36.43
CA LEU A 527 13.12 3.00 -36.32
C LEU A 527 11.98 3.05 -37.36
N GLU A 528 12.18 2.49 -38.55
CA GLU A 528 11.14 2.41 -39.59
C GLU A 528 9.95 1.54 -39.11
N ARG A 529 10.18 0.55 -38.23
CA ARG A 529 9.17 -0.36 -37.69
C ARG A 529 8.47 0.17 -36.43
N ILE A 530 9.19 0.80 -35.53
CA ILE A 530 8.64 1.25 -34.24
C ILE A 530 7.94 2.60 -34.30
N TYR A 531 8.25 3.44 -35.31
CA TYR A 531 7.61 4.74 -35.48
C TYR A 531 6.58 4.72 -36.61
N VAL A 532 5.56 5.58 -36.53
CA VAL A 532 4.55 5.71 -37.59
C VAL A 532 5.07 6.45 -38.80
N ASN A 533 6.15 7.23 -38.71
CA ASN A 533 6.75 8.01 -39.78
C ASN A 533 8.04 7.37 -40.35
N GLN A 534 8.59 7.94 -41.42
CA GLN A 534 9.76 7.38 -42.16
C GLN A 534 11.09 7.81 -41.54
N TRP A 535 12.05 6.86 -41.47
CA TRP A 535 13.36 7.08 -40.86
C TRP A 535 14.53 6.78 -41.81
N ARG A 536 14.44 5.78 -42.67
CA ARG A 536 15.53 5.37 -43.57
C ARG A 536 16.12 6.53 -44.41
N LYS A 537 15.29 7.53 -44.76
CA LYS A 537 15.67 8.70 -45.56
C LYS A 537 16.16 9.90 -44.74
N LEU A 538 16.30 9.79 -43.41
CA LEU A 538 16.82 10.87 -42.60
C LEU A 538 18.31 11.05 -42.89
N ARG A 539 18.69 12.26 -43.31
CA ARG A 539 20.08 12.59 -43.63
C ARG A 539 20.91 12.74 -42.36
N LEU A 540 22.23 12.50 -42.48
CA LEU A 540 23.20 12.74 -41.45
C LEU A 540 23.13 14.20 -40.95
N GLY A 541 23.23 14.40 -39.66
CA GLY A 541 23.11 15.70 -38.99
C GLY A 541 21.70 16.29 -38.95
N LYS A 542 20.67 15.51 -39.26
CA LYS A 542 19.26 15.92 -39.20
C LYS A 542 18.54 15.28 -38.05
N VAL A 543 17.51 15.97 -37.59
CA VAL A 543 16.57 15.56 -36.53
C VAL A 543 15.20 15.39 -37.16
N ARG A 544 14.40 14.51 -36.62
CA ARG A 544 12.98 14.33 -37.00
C ARG A 544 12.13 14.06 -35.77
N TYR A 545 11.01 14.73 -35.68
CA TYR A 545 9.97 14.41 -34.73
C TYR A 545 9.25 13.12 -35.14
N GLY A 546 8.94 12.25 -34.19
CA GLY A 546 8.31 10.97 -34.42
C GLY A 546 7.33 10.61 -33.32
N VAL A 547 6.36 9.78 -33.70
CA VAL A 547 5.36 9.21 -32.77
C VAL A 547 5.48 7.70 -32.79
N MET A 548 5.53 7.09 -31.62
CA MET A 548 5.53 5.65 -31.42
C MET A 548 4.11 5.20 -31.01
N CYS A 549 3.65 4.13 -31.65
CA CYS A 549 2.37 3.52 -31.34
C CYS A 549 2.55 2.02 -31.06
N ASN A 550 1.64 1.45 -30.27
CA ASN A 550 1.55 0.00 -30.11
C ASN A 550 0.91 -0.65 -31.36
N ASP A 551 0.77 -1.96 -31.36
CA ASP A 551 0.18 -2.75 -32.44
C ASP A 551 -1.34 -2.48 -32.63
N GLU A 552 -2.04 -1.96 -31.62
CA GLU A 552 -3.41 -1.49 -31.70
C GLU A 552 -3.57 -0.07 -32.24
N GLY A 553 -2.43 0.61 -32.55
CA GLY A 553 -2.37 1.96 -33.08
C GLY A 553 -2.51 3.07 -32.04
N ILE A 554 -2.39 2.74 -30.75
CA ILE A 554 -2.48 3.71 -29.65
C ILE A 554 -1.12 4.39 -29.49
N ILE A 555 -1.13 5.72 -29.31
CA ILE A 555 0.06 6.53 -29.06
C ILE A 555 0.68 6.12 -27.72
N LEU A 556 1.95 5.70 -27.76
CA LEU A 556 2.74 5.36 -26.57
C LEU A 556 3.57 6.54 -26.07
N ASP A 557 4.32 7.15 -27.00
CA ASP A 557 5.18 8.29 -26.70
C ASP A 557 5.56 9.04 -27.98
N ASP A 558 6.11 10.23 -27.82
CA ASP A 558 6.64 11.05 -28.90
C ASP A 558 8.03 11.60 -28.54
N GLY A 559 8.68 12.17 -29.51
CA GLY A 559 9.97 12.81 -29.30
C GLY A 559 10.70 13.06 -30.60
N VAL A 560 11.97 13.46 -30.49
CA VAL A 560 12.82 13.67 -31.63
C VAL A 560 13.92 12.61 -31.71
N CYS A 561 14.30 12.25 -32.92
CA CYS A 561 15.44 11.38 -33.13
C CYS A 561 16.42 12.01 -34.13
N ALA A 562 17.69 12.05 -33.73
CA ALA A 562 18.78 12.64 -34.46
C ALA A 562 19.70 11.56 -35.04
N ARG A 563 20.10 11.68 -36.32
CA ARG A 563 21.12 10.83 -36.94
C ARG A 563 22.48 11.49 -36.79
N LEU A 564 23.33 10.98 -35.88
CA LEU A 564 24.65 11.52 -35.57
C LEU A 564 25.73 10.93 -36.47
N SER A 565 25.62 9.66 -36.86
CA SER A 565 26.44 8.99 -37.88
C SER A 565 25.57 7.92 -38.57
N ASP A 566 26.17 7.13 -39.45
CA ASP A 566 25.46 6.05 -40.14
C ASP A 566 24.95 5.00 -39.13
N GLU A 567 25.68 4.74 -38.06
CA GLU A 567 25.39 3.75 -37.04
C GLU A 567 25.04 4.33 -35.67
N LEU A 568 25.03 5.66 -35.51
CA LEU A 568 24.77 6.30 -34.22
C LEU A 568 23.55 7.22 -34.29
N TRP A 569 22.54 6.89 -33.51
CA TRP A 569 21.29 7.60 -33.43
C TRP A 569 21.00 8.01 -32.00
N TYR A 570 20.40 9.16 -31.80
CA TYR A 570 20.09 9.72 -30.52
C TYR A 570 18.63 10.17 -30.48
N MET A 571 17.84 9.62 -29.59
CA MET A 571 16.41 9.88 -29.51
C MET A 571 16.02 10.42 -28.13
N SER A 572 15.02 11.28 -28.09
CA SER A 572 14.37 11.73 -26.87
C SER A 572 12.99 11.09 -26.72
N THR A 573 12.54 10.97 -25.48
CA THR A 573 11.19 10.55 -25.07
C THR A 573 10.66 11.51 -24.02
N THR A 574 9.38 11.38 -23.66
CA THR A 574 8.83 12.12 -22.52
C THR A 574 9.55 11.76 -21.23
N SER A 575 9.59 12.67 -20.25
CA SER A 575 10.25 12.45 -18.95
C SER A 575 9.67 11.27 -18.17
N SER A 576 8.38 11.02 -18.27
CA SER A 576 7.69 9.89 -17.62
C SER A 576 7.74 8.60 -18.43
N GLY A 577 7.97 8.68 -19.75
CA GLY A 577 7.89 7.54 -20.66
C GLY A 577 9.19 6.77 -20.86
N VAL A 578 10.35 7.32 -20.47
CA VAL A 578 11.66 6.77 -20.83
C VAL A 578 11.85 5.31 -20.47
N THR A 579 11.51 4.91 -19.24
CA THR A 579 11.66 3.52 -18.78
C THR A 579 10.78 2.58 -19.60
N GLY A 580 9.51 2.92 -19.79
CA GLY A 580 8.58 2.11 -20.57
C GLY A 580 8.99 1.98 -22.04
N ILE A 581 9.47 3.06 -22.66
CA ILE A 581 9.95 3.05 -24.05
C ILE A 581 11.27 2.27 -24.16
N PHE A 582 12.18 2.40 -23.20
CA PHE A 582 13.40 1.60 -23.17
C PHE A 582 13.08 0.11 -23.11
N GLU A 583 12.23 -0.33 -22.17
CA GLU A 583 11.79 -1.72 -22.04
C GLU A 583 11.05 -2.21 -23.29
N TRP A 584 10.18 -1.38 -23.86
CA TRP A 584 9.42 -1.71 -25.06
C TRP A 584 10.34 -1.89 -26.29
N ILE A 585 11.37 -1.02 -26.49
CA ILE A 585 12.34 -1.20 -27.55
C ILE A 585 13.18 -2.45 -27.29
N GLN A 586 13.62 -2.71 -26.05
CA GLN A 586 14.35 -3.93 -25.67
C GLN A 586 13.54 -5.20 -26.00
N TRP A 587 12.23 -5.20 -25.78
CA TRP A 587 11.34 -6.29 -26.16
C TRP A 587 11.45 -6.59 -27.67
N TRP A 588 11.38 -5.57 -28.52
CA TRP A 588 11.45 -5.76 -29.96
C TRP A 588 12.85 -6.19 -30.43
N LEU A 589 13.90 -5.69 -29.80
CA LEU A 589 15.27 -6.15 -30.07
C LEU A 589 15.44 -7.63 -29.75
N GLN A 590 14.92 -8.10 -28.63
CA GLN A 590 14.96 -9.51 -28.21
C GLN A 590 14.04 -10.38 -29.09
N SER A 591 13.01 -9.82 -29.69
CA SER A 591 12.12 -10.53 -30.62
C SER A 591 12.72 -10.68 -32.02
N GLY A 592 14.01 -10.38 -32.21
CA GLY A 592 14.75 -10.57 -33.45
C GLY A 592 14.70 -9.39 -34.44
N TRP A 593 14.18 -8.22 -34.02
CA TRP A 593 14.14 -7.03 -34.90
C TRP A 593 15.43 -6.22 -34.93
N GLY A 594 16.42 -6.60 -34.16
CA GLY A 594 17.59 -5.77 -33.96
C GLY A 594 18.90 -6.54 -33.82
N SER A 595 19.22 -7.50 -34.72
CA SER A 595 20.54 -8.11 -34.74
C SER A 595 21.62 -7.05 -34.92
N GLY A 596 22.57 -6.96 -33.97
CA GLY A 596 23.66 -5.99 -33.98
C GLY A 596 23.26 -4.57 -33.63
N ILE A 597 22.07 -4.35 -33.01
CA ILE A 597 21.67 -3.06 -32.46
C ILE A 597 21.87 -3.08 -30.96
N HIS A 598 22.48 -2.00 -30.41
CA HIS A 598 22.60 -1.77 -28.99
C HIS A 598 21.81 -0.52 -28.61
N LEU A 599 20.97 -0.65 -27.55
CA LEU A 599 20.22 0.44 -26.96
C LEU A 599 20.84 0.79 -25.62
N THR A 600 21.10 2.08 -25.39
CA THR A 600 21.69 2.59 -24.15
C THR A 600 20.84 3.74 -23.63
N ASP A 601 20.50 3.73 -22.35
CA ASP A 601 19.88 4.87 -21.66
C ASP A 601 20.96 5.87 -21.23
N LEU A 602 20.87 7.09 -21.74
CA LEU A 602 21.74 8.21 -21.44
C LEU A 602 21.03 9.34 -20.69
N THR A 603 19.86 9.05 -20.12
CA THR A 603 19.00 10.07 -19.50
C THR A 603 19.72 10.84 -18.40
N GLU A 604 20.47 10.15 -17.56
CA GLU A 604 21.25 10.76 -16.47
C GLU A 604 22.67 11.15 -16.89
N VAL A 605 23.15 10.65 -18.02
CA VAL A 605 24.51 10.93 -18.54
C VAL A 605 24.58 12.31 -19.13
N PHE A 606 23.52 12.77 -19.79
CA PHE A 606 23.42 14.09 -20.41
C PHE A 606 22.35 14.94 -19.71
N SER A 607 22.73 16.15 -19.30
CA SER A 607 21.80 17.24 -19.03
C SER A 607 21.40 17.91 -20.30
N ALA A 608 20.19 18.44 -20.37
CA ALA A 608 19.69 19.12 -21.55
C ALA A 608 19.05 20.46 -21.16
N PHE A 609 19.43 21.53 -21.84
CA PHE A 609 18.90 22.87 -21.64
C PHE A 609 18.35 23.40 -22.96
N ASN A 610 17.18 24.03 -22.92
CA ASN A 610 16.62 24.66 -24.10
C ASN A 610 16.65 26.19 -23.94
N ILE A 611 17.46 26.84 -24.75
CA ILE A 611 17.46 28.30 -24.87
C ILE A 611 16.57 28.69 -26.06
N THR A 612 15.59 29.57 -25.78
CA THR A 612 14.51 29.85 -26.73
C THR A 612 14.11 31.33 -26.70
N GLY A 613 13.70 31.85 -27.86
CA GLY A 613 13.28 33.24 -28.05
C GLY A 613 14.12 33.97 -29.12
N PRO A 614 13.70 35.17 -29.54
CA PRO A 614 14.34 35.94 -30.63
C PRO A 614 15.83 36.19 -30.41
N LYS A 615 16.28 36.30 -29.15
CA LYS A 615 17.67 36.56 -28.78
C LYS A 615 18.51 35.31 -28.47
N SER A 616 17.92 34.13 -28.56
CA SER A 616 18.58 32.87 -28.20
C SER A 616 19.88 32.61 -28.98
N ARG A 617 19.90 32.96 -30.28
CA ARG A 617 21.08 32.84 -31.13
C ARG A 617 22.20 33.78 -30.69
N GLU A 618 21.87 34.99 -30.33
CA GLU A 618 22.84 36.01 -29.91
C GLU A 618 23.52 35.61 -28.60
N VAL A 619 22.78 35.07 -27.65
CA VAL A 619 23.31 34.50 -26.40
C VAL A 619 24.27 33.34 -26.70
N LEU A 620 23.79 32.34 -27.47
CA LEU A 620 24.57 31.12 -27.72
C LEU A 620 25.85 31.39 -28.54
N ARG A 621 25.85 32.38 -29.45
CA ARG A 621 27.04 32.79 -30.22
C ARG A 621 28.22 33.24 -29.35
N LYS A 622 27.99 33.74 -28.14
CA LYS A 622 29.05 34.12 -27.22
C LYS A 622 29.79 32.93 -26.62
N LEU A 623 29.14 31.76 -26.61
CA LEU A 623 29.57 30.57 -25.88
C LEU A 623 30.08 29.45 -26.77
N THR A 624 29.92 29.55 -28.10
CA THR A 624 30.31 28.49 -29.03
C THR A 624 30.86 29.09 -30.33
N SER A 625 31.85 28.44 -30.92
CA SER A 625 32.36 28.74 -32.26
C SER A 625 31.52 28.09 -33.36
N CYS A 626 30.50 27.32 -33.05
CA CYS A 626 29.63 26.70 -34.02
C CYS A 626 28.87 27.73 -34.85
N ASN A 627 28.85 27.58 -36.17
CA ASN A 627 28.01 28.44 -36.99
C ASN A 627 26.52 28.20 -36.70
N LEU A 628 25.87 29.22 -36.11
CA LEU A 628 24.47 29.19 -35.74
C LEU A 628 23.54 29.87 -36.75
N ASP A 629 24.06 30.33 -37.92
CA ASP A 629 23.26 30.93 -38.97
C ASP A 629 22.28 29.94 -39.57
N SER A 630 21.15 30.42 -40.09
CA SER A 630 20.06 29.56 -40.56
C SER A 630 20.47 28.63 -41.70
N GLU A 631 21.43 29.02 -42.51
CA GLU A 631 22.00 28.18 -43.59
C GLU A 631 22.98 27.15 -43.04
N GLY A 632 23.85 27.52 -42.09
CA GLY A 632 24.86 26.66 -41.49
C GLY A 632 24.27 25.66 -40.49
N PHE A 633 23.22 26.09 -39.76
CA PHE A 633 22.53 25.25 -38.78
C PHE A 633 21.00 25.38 -38.95
N PRO A 634 20.44 24.77 -40.00
CA PRO A 634 19.01 24.90 -40.28
C PRO A 634 18.14 24.20 -39.23
N TYR A 635 16.87 24.62 -39.13
CA TYR A 635 15.86 23.99 -38.26
C TYR A 635 15.79 22.48 -38.48
N MET A 636 15.54 21.72 -37.41
CA MET A 636 15.55 20.24 -37.38
C MET A 636 16.94 19.67 -37.77
N SER A 637 17.99 20.23 -37.22
CA SER A 637 19.39 19.76 -37.38
C SER A 637 20.08 19.56 -36.06
N VAL A 638 21.09 18.69 -36.03
CA VAL A 638 21.98 18.45 -34.90
C VAL A 638 23.42 18.70 -35.28
N ARG A 639 24.22 19.22 -34.35
CA ARG A 639 25.68 19.42 -34.44
C ARG A 639 26.34 18.96 -33.15
N THR A 640 27.52 18.35 -33.27
CA THR A 640 28.42 18.22 -32.13
C THR A 640 29.34 19.45 -32.12
N ALA A 641 29.34 20.18 -31.03
CA ALA A 641 30.14 21.41 -30.89
C ALA A 641 30.47 21.65 -29.41
N GLU A 642 31.47 22.46 -29.16
CA GLU A 642 31.80 22.87 -27.80
C GLU A 642 30.97 24.11 -27.41
N VAL A 643 30.49 24.10 -26.17
CA VAL A 643 29.90 25.26 -25.51
C VAL A 643 30.76 25.54 -24.27
N MET A 644 31.44 26.69 -24.24
CA MET A 644 32.42 27.02 -23.19
C MET A 644 33.49 25.94 -22.97
N GLY A 645 33.94 25.29 -24.04
CA GLY A 645 34.92 24.19 -23.98
C GLY A 645 34.35 22.84 -23.59
N VAL A 646 33.04 22.74 -23.33
CA VAL A 646 32.35 21.48 -22.99
C VAL A 646 31.81 20.85 -24.28
N PRO A 647 32.13 19.59 -24.58
CA PRO A 647 31.57 18.89 -25.74
C PRO A 647 30.07 18.70 -25.58
N CYS A 648 29.28 19.27 -26.47
CA CYS A 648 27.83 19.24 -26.44
C CYS A 648 27.24 18.71 -27.76
N ARG A 649 26.03 18.17 -27.66
CA ARG A 649 25.14 17.93 -28.80
C ARG A 649 24.18 19.12 -28.88
N LEU A 650 24.28 19.93 -29.91
CA LEU A 650 23.39 21.05 -30.14
C LEU A 650 22.32 20.64 -31.14
N MET A 651 21.05 20.82 -30.77
CA MET A 651 19.92 20.56 -31.67
C MET A 651 19.12 21.86 -31.87
N ARG A 652 18.91 22.24 -33.14
CA ARG A 652 18.04 23.36 -33.47
C ARG A 652 16.61 22.86 -33.60
N ILE A 653 15.96 22.73 -32.46
CA ILE A 653 14.59 22.24 -32.29
C ILE A 653 13.90 23.08 -31.22
N GLY A 654 12.60 23.16 -31.22
CA GLY A 654 11.86 23.91 -30.21
C GLY A 654 10.42 23.45 -30.03
N PHE A 655 9.96 23.46 -28.79
CA PHE A 655 8.63 23.14 -28.42
C PHE A 655 7.75 24.38 -28.17
N THR A 656 8.41 25.53 -27.97
CA THR A 656 7.78 26.81 -27.66
C THR A 656 7.28 27.58 -28.89
N GLY A 657 7.74 27.21 -30.08
CA GLY A 657 7.43 27.89 -31.33
C GLY A 657 8.27 29.11 -31.64
N GLU A 658 9.37 29.35 -30.91
CA GLU A 658 10.37 30.37 -31.17
C GLU A 658 11.66 29.78 -31.72
N LEU A 659 12.61 30.65 -32.18
CA LEU A 659 13.99 30.25 -32.44
C LEU A 659 14.56 29.58 -31.18
N SER A 660 15.04 28.35 -31.30
CA SER A 660 15.34 27.53 -30.13
C SER A 660 16.52 26.61 -30.39
N TYR A 661 17.36 26.43 -29.38
CA TYR A 661 18.48 25.48 -29.38
C TYR A 661 18.41 24.65 -28.12
N GLU A 662 18.46 23.33 -28.29
CA GLU A 662 18.57 22.39 -27.19
C GLU A 662 20.02 21.93 -27.08
N ILE A 663 20.59 22.11 -25.89
CA ILE A 663 22.01 21.91 -25.60
C ILE A 663 22.12 20.70 -24.67
N HIS A 664 22.64 19.59 -25.18
CA HIS A 664 22.90 18.40 -24.40
C HIS A 664 24.38 18.34 -24.03
N CYS A 665 24.68 18.48 -22.74
CA CYS A 665 26.03 18.40 -22.20
C CYS A 665 26.18 17.24 -21.22
N PRO A 666 27.41 16.70 -21.01
CA PRO A 666 27.60 15.72 -19.95
C PRO A 666 27.17 16.27 -18.58
N SER A 667 26.43 15.50 -17.80
CA SER A 667 25.75 15.95 -16.57
C SER A 667 26.72 16.55 -15.53
N GLY A 668 27.97 16.10 -15.50
CA GLY A 668 29.02 16.70 -14.65
C GLY A 668 29.34 18.17 -14.93
N TYR A 669 29.00 18.68 -16.13
CA TYR A 669 29.21 20.07 -16.54
C TYR A 669 27.91 20.89 -16.53
N ALA A 670 26.80 20.31 -16.11
CA ALA A 670 25.47 20.90 -16.19
C ALA A 670 25.39 22.30 -15.56
N MET A 671 25.89 22.45 -14.33
CA MET A 671 25.86 23.70 -13.59
C MET A 671 26.69 24.76 -14.32
N TYR A 672 27.90 24.41 -14.77
CA TYR A 672 28.78 25.32 -15.46
C TYR A 672 28.19 25.85 -16.79
N VAL A 673 27.60 24.96 -17.58
CA VAL A 673 26.96 25.35 -18.86
C VAL A 673 25.71 26.19 -18.59
N TRP A 674 24.90 25.85 -17.61
CA TRP A 674 23.70 26.57 -17.23
C TRP A 674 24.03 28.01 -16.80
N GLU A 675 24.97 28.18 -15.86
CA GLU A 675 25.39 29.50 -15.37
C GLU A 675 26.03 30.33 -16.45
N SER A 676 26.84 29.72 -17.34
CA SER A 676 27.42 30.41 -18.49
C SER A 676 26.35 30.94 -19.44
N LEU A 677 25.30 30.17 -19.71
CA LEU A 677 24.15 30.60 -20.52
C LEU A 677 23.40 31.77 -19.88
N MET A 678 23.13 31.65 -18.58
CA MET A 678 22.47 32.73 -17.81
C MET A 678 23.30 34.01 -17.84
N GLN A 679 24.60 33.92 -17.57
CA GLN A 679 25.53 35.07 -17.60
C GLN A 679 25.64 35.70 -19.00
N ALA A 680 25.78 34.90 -20.04
CA ALA A 680 25.85 35.42 -21.41
C ALA A 680 24.52 36.06 -21.86
N GLY A 681 23.41 35.68 -21.25
CA GLY A 681 22.10 36.22 -21.56
C GLY A 681 21.69 37.47 -20.76
N GLU A 682 22.45 37.86 -19.73
CA GLU A 682 22.09 39.00 -18.85
C GLU A 682 21.81 40.29 -19.64
N GLU A 683 22.62 40.62 -20.67
CA GLU A 683 22.40 41.83 -21.49
C GLU A 683 21.14 41.81 -22.35
N PHE A 684 20.52 40.61 -22.48
CA PHE A 684 19.27 40.38 -23.20
C PHE A 684 18.11 40.13 -22.25
N ASP A 685 18.28 40.38 -20.95
CA ASP A 685 17.30 40.11 -19.90
C ASP A 685 16.76 38.65 -19.95
N ILE A 686 17.66 37.69 -20.03
CA ILE A 686 17.31 36.26 -20.02
C ILE A 686 16.58 35.89 -18.73
N LEU A 687 15.51 35.15 -18.85
CA LEU A 687 14.83 34.59 -17.70
C LEU A 687 14.85 33.04 -17.72
N PRO A 688 15.09 32.39 -16.58
CA PRO A 688 14.75 30.98 -16.45
C PRO A 688 13.22 30.86 -16.47
N PHE A 689 12.72 29.82 -17.13
CA PHE A 689 11.26 29.59 -17.12
C PHE A 689 10.94 28.13 -16.79
N GLY A 690 9.76 27.93 -16.20
CA GLY A 690 9.33 26.63 -15.72
C GLY A 690 8.36 25.91 -16.65
N VAL A 691 7.88 24.78 -16.18
CA VAL A 691 6.97 23.90 -16.92
C VAL A 691 5.64 24.60 -17.21
N GLU A 692 5.15 25.46 -16.31
CA GLU A 692 3.87 26.14 -16.53
C GLU A 692 3.95 27.14 -17.71
N ALA A 693 5.05 27.92 -17.81
CA ALA A 693 5.27 28.75 -18.97
C ALA A 693 5.44 27.89 -20.26
N GLN A 694 6.15 26.76 -20.17
CA GLN A 694 6.27 25.81 -21.29
C GLN A 694 4.91 25.28 -21.75
N ARG A 695 3.99 24.97 -20.82
CA ARG A 695 2.61 24.52 -21.11
C ARG A 695 1.81 25.59 -21.86
N ILE A 696 1.96 26.87 -21.48
CA ILE A 696 1.30 27.97 -22.18
C ILE A 696 1.89 28.09 -23.59
N LEU A 697 3.21 28.17 -23.72
CA LEU A 697 3.92 28.37 -25.00
C LEU A 697 3.64 27.25 -26.02
N ARG A 698 3.63 25.99 -25.59
CA ARG A 698 3.31 24.84 -26.46
C ARG A 698 1.85 24.86 -26.90
N LEU A 699 0.96 25.26 -25.95
CA LEU A 699 -0.48 25.33 -26.22
C LEU A 699 -0.79 26.39 -27.31
N GLU A 700 -0.09 27.54 -27.27
CA GLU A 700 -0.15 28.57 -28.32
C GLU A 700 0.23 28.02 -29.72
N LYS A 701 1.04 26.95 -29.75
CA LYS A 701 1.39 26.21 -30.98
C LYS A 701 0.50 25.00 -31.25
N ALA A 702 -0.46 24.73 -30.39
CA ALA A 702 -1.29 23.53 -30.43
C ALA A 702 -0.49 22.20 -30.41
N HIS A 703 0.73 22.21 -29.82
CA HIS A 703 1.50 21.00 -29.62
C HIS A 703 0.90 20.19 -28.48
N ILE A 704 0.74 18.89 -28.70
CA ILE A 704 0.23 17.96 -27.68
C ILE A 704 1.29 17.60 -26.64
N ILE A 705 0.85 17.17 -25.47
CA ILE A 705 1.66 16.45 -24.48
C ILE A 705 1.08 15.05 -24.36
N VAL A 706 1.86 14.03 -24.73
CA VAL A 706 1.46 12.63 -24.59
C VAL A 706 1.25 12.30 -23.11
N GLY A 707 0.14 11.63 -22.81
CA GLY A 707 -0.28 11.32 -21.44
C GLY A 707 -1.10 12.42 -20.75
N GLN A 708 -1.15 13.66 -21.30
CA GLN A 708 -2.05 14.73 -20.86
C GLN A 708 -3.19 14.94 -21.88
N ASP A 709 -2.85 15.15 -23.15
CA ASP A 709 -3.81 15.37 -24.23
C ASP A 709 -4.23 14.04 -24.88
N THR A 710 -3.50 12.98 -24.67
CA THR A 710 -3.78 11.62 -25.14
C THR A 710 -3.91 10.65 -23.98
N ASP A 711 -4.63 9.56 -24.19
CA ASP A 711 -4.86 8.48 -23.23
C ASP A 711 -4.63 7.10 -23.89
N ALA A 712 -4.97 6.03 -23.19
CA ALA A 712 -4.82 4.64 -23.67
C ALA A 712 -5.76 4.25 -24.82
N LEU A 713 -6.55 5.17 -25.35
CA LEU A 713 -7.46 4.98 -26.49
C LEU A 713 -7.12 5.91 -27.67
N SER A 714 -6.16 6.80 -27.51
CA SER A 714 -5.84 7.84 -28.46
C SER A 714 -4.94 7.33 -29.58
N ASP A 715 -5.43 7.38 -30.81
CA ASP A 715 -4.65 7.10 -32.03
C ASP A 715 -4.28 8.40 -32.76
N PRO A 716 -3.28 8.40 -33.66
CA PRO A 716 -2.85 9.60 -34.37
C PRO A 716 -3.93 10.27 -35.23
N PHE A 717 -4.91 9.53 -35.75
CA PHE A 717 -5.99 10.11 -36.57
C PHE A 717 -6.99 10.86 -35.72
N SER A 718 -7.38 10.28 -34.60
CA SER A 718 -8.25 10.94 -33.62
C SER A 718 -7.55 12.12 -32.95
N ALA A 719 -6.24 12.04 -32.73
CA ALA A 719 -5.41 13.12 -32.18
C ALA A 719 -5.07 14.23 -33.20
N ASN A 720 -5.65 14.21 -34.40
CA ASN A 720 -5.41 15.18 -35.46
C ASN A 720 -3.91 15.25 -35.91
N MET A 721 -3.25 14.09 -35.89
CA MET A 721 -1.85 13.89 -36.25
C MET A 721 -1.68 12.95 -37.46
N ASP A 722 -2.69 12.77 -38.28
CA ASP A 722 -2.67 11.92 -39.48
C ASP A 722 -1.56 12.26 -40.48
N TRP A 723 -1.14 13.54 -40.50
CA TRP A 723 -0.05 14.05 -41.33
C TRP A 723 1.31 13.36 -41.09
N ILE A 724 1.54 12.81 -39.88
CA ILE A 724 2.77 12.12 -39.51
C ILE A 724 2.78 10.65 -39.93
N VAL A 725 1.60 10.01 -40.03
CA VAL A 725 1.47 8.59 -40.33
C VAL A 725 1.78 8.31 -41.81
N LYS A 726 2.70 7.40 -42.07
CA LYS A 726 3.13 7.06 -43.43
C LYS A 726 2.66 5.66 -43.83
N MET A 727 1.38 5.54 -44.19
CA MET A 727 0.73 4.28 -44.58
C MET A 727 1.39 3.57 -45.76
N ASN A 728 2.18 4.29 -46.58
CA ASN A 728 2.93 3.74 -47.72
C ASN A 728 4.21 2.96 -47.32
N LYS A 729 4.56 2.91 -46.02
CA LYS A 729 5.65 2.07 -45.53
C LYS A 729 5.29 0.58 -45.68
N PRO A 730 6.29 -0.32 -45.84
CA PRO A 730 6.04 -1.75 -45.99
C PRO A 730 5.26 -2.33 -44.81
N ASP A 731 5.82 -2.21 -43.61
CA ASP A 731 5.19 -2.63 -42.35
C ASP A 731 5.75 -1.84 -41.18
N PHE A 732 4.92 -1.61 -40.15
CA PHE A 732 5.28 -0.95 -38.91
C PHE A 732 4.20 -1.21 -37.85
N LEU A 733 4.53 -0.99 -36.57
CA LEU A 733 3.60 -1.18 -35.47
C LEU A 733 2.38 -0.26 -35.62
N GLY A 734 1.19 -0.84 -35.43
CA GLY A 734 -0.09 -0.15 -35.59
C GLY A 734 -0.62 -0.08 -37.02
N LYS A 735 0.16 -0.41 -38.07
CA LYS A 735 -0.32 -0.29 -39.47
C LYS A 735 -1.65 -0.98 -39.75
N ARG A 736 -1.85 -2.20 -39.21
CA ARG A 736 -3.10 -2.95 -39.39
C ARG A 736 -4.27 -2.26 -38.68
N ALA A 737 -4.03 -1.78 -37.45
CA ALA A 737 -5.02 -1.03 -36.69
C ALA A 737 -5.40 0.28 -37.45
N PHE A 738 -4.42 1.00 -37.99
CA PHE A 738 -4.67 2.22 -38.76
C PHE A 738 -5.48 1.97 -40.01
N THR A 739 -5.28 0.84 -40.70
CA THR A 739 -6.10 0.44 -41.82
C THR A 739 -7.58 0.27 -41.42
N ARG A 740 -7.82 -0.33 -40.25
CA ARG A 740 -9.18 -0.46 -39.70
C ARG A 740 -9.74 0.91 -39.30
N ILE A 741 -8.99 1.70 -38.51
CA ILE A 741 -9.40 3.03 -38.03
C ILE A 741 -9.78 3.93 -39.21
N THR A 742 -8.99 3.94 -40.28
CA THR A 742 -9.29 4.75 -41.47
C THR A 742 -10.52 4.27 -42.22
N ALA A 743 -10.79 2.97 -42.22
CA ALA A 743 -11.98 2.39 -42.85
C ALA A 743 -13.27 2.67 -42.06
N GLU A 744 -13.20 2.55 -40.72
CA GLU A 744 -14.33 2.79 -39.83
C GLU A 744 -14.55 4.30 -39.58
N GLY A 745 -13.53 5.10 -39.68
CA GLY A 745 -13.46 6.52 -39.31
C GLY A 745 -13.35 6.74 -37.79
N THR A 746 -12.80 7.90 -37.44
CA THR A 746 -12.70 8.32 -36.04
C THR A 746 -14.05 8.79 -35.50
N LYS A 747 -14.30 8.56 -34.21
CA LYS A 747 -15.53 9.01 -33.53
C LYS A 747 -15.35 10.38 -32.88
N GLN A 748 -14.16 10.70 -32.44
CA GLN A 748 -13.80 11.94 -31.77
C GLN A 748 -12.55 12.55 -32.43
N LEU A 749 -12.36 13.84 -32.21
CA LEU A 749 -11.17 14.57 -32.63
C LEU A 749 -10.64 15.40 -31.46
N LEU A 750 -9.31 15.41 -31.29
CA LEU A 750 -8.60 16.36 -30.46
C LEU A 750 -8.43 17.66 -31.25
N VAL A 751 -9.00 18.74 -30.73
CA VAL A 751 -8.99 20.04 -31.40
C VAL A 751 -8.67 21.16 -30.42
N GLY A 752 -8.20 22.28 -30.94
CA GLY A 752 -8.05 23.52 -30.20
C GLY A 752 -9.40 24.16 -29.90
N PHE A 753 -9.45 25.04 -28.90
CA PHE A 753 -10.59 25.90 -28.64
C PHE A 753 -10.20 27.25 -28.06
N ASN A 754 -11.04 28.25 -28.34
CA ASN A 754 -11.02 29.57 -27.70
C ASN A 754 -12.28 29.75 -26.85
N MET A 755 -12.11 30.39 -25.69
CA MET A 755 -13.26 30.75 -24.85
C MET A 755 -13.98 32.00 -25.39
N ASP A 756 -15.31 32.04 -25.23
CA ASP A 756 -16.11 33.24 -25.54
C ASP A 756 -15.76 34.40 -24.57
N CYS A 757 -15.57 34.06 -23.31
CA CYS A 757 -15.02 34.97 -22.31
C CYS A 757 -13.51 34.76 -22.16
N PRO A 758 -12.66 35.72 -22.55
CA PRO A 758 -11.22 35.53 -22.62
C PRO A 758 -10.53 35.18 -21.30
N ASP A 759 -11.10 35.60 -20.17
CA ASP A 759 -10.51 35.40 -18.84
C ASP A 759 -10.93 34.11 -18.14
N ILE A 760 -11.89 33.38 -18.69
CA ILE A 760 -12.36 32.12 -18.11
C ILE A 760 -11.47 30.98 -18.62
N VAL A 761 -10.69 30.38 -17.71
CA VAL A 761 -9.84 29.22 -18.00
C VAL A 761 -10.52 27.97 -17.44
N PRO A 762 -11.04 27.06 -18.29
CA PRO A 762 -11.58 25.80 -17.81
C PRO A 762 -10.50 24.92 -17.17
N GLU A 763 -10.84 24.22 -16.10
CA GLU A 763 -9.97 23.22 -15.51
C GLU A 763 -9.79 22.02 -16.45
N GLU A 764 -8.63 21.39 -16.41
CA GLU A 764 -8.37 20.11 -17.11
C GLU A 764 -9.35 19.06 -16.60
N GLY A 765 -9.95 18.27 -17.50
CA GLY A 765 -11.04 17.34 -17.18
C GLY A 765 -12.43 17.96 -17.18
N SER A 766 -12.60 19.28 -17.38
CA SER A 766 -13.90 19.92 -17.48
C SER A 766 -14.74 19.29 -18.59
N GLN A 767 -16.01 18.98 -18.28
CA GLN A 767 -16.90 18.27 -19.18
C GLN A 767 -17.46 19.20 -20.27
N ILE A 768 -17.43 18.71 -21.50
CA ILE A 768 -18.11 19.36 -22.62
C ILE A 768 -19.48 18.72 -22.76
N VAL A 769 -20.51 19.55 -22.79
CA VAL A 769 -21.89 19.10 -22.70
C VAL A 769 -22.76 19.56 -23.87
N SER A 770 -23.72 18.73 -24.24
CA SER A 770 -24.79 19.06 -25.18
C SER A 770 -26.13 19.06 -24.45
N LYS A 771 -26.91 20.13 -24.64
CA LYS A 771 -28.25 20.24 -24.09
C LYS A 771 -29.22 20.39 -25.26
N LYS A 772 -29.85 19.29 -25.66
CA LYS A 772 -30.94 19.35 -26.65
C LYS A 772 -32.27 19.74 -25.97
N PRO A 773 -33.14 20.52 -26.62
CA PRO A 773 -34.45 20.88 -26.03
C PRO A 773 -35.23 19.62 -25.62
N GLY A 774 -35.71 19.60 -24.36
CA GLY A 774 -36.47 18.48 -23.81
C GLY A 774 -35.69 17.21 -23.44
N LYS A 775 -34.35 17.21 -23.56
CA LYS A 775 -33.48 16.10 -23.15
C LYS A 775 -32.62 16.47 -21.92
N LYS A 776 -32.17 15.45 -21.19
CA LYS A 776 -31.13 15.62 -20.15
C LYS A 776 -29.83 16.09 -20.81
N MET A 777 -29.04 16.83 -20.05
CA MET A 777 -27.68 17.22 -20.43
C MET A 777 -26.82 15.96 -20.61
N GLU A 778 -26.08 15.90 -21.71
CA GLU A 778 -25.28 14.77 -22.14
C GLU A 778 -23.82 15.22 -22.26
N ILE A 779 -22.87 14.46 -21.67
CA ILE A 779 -21.44 14.71 -21.83
C ILE A 779 -21.03 14.20 -23.20
N ILE A 780 -20.42 15.07 -24.00
CA ILE A 780 -19.99 14.76 -25.37
C ILE A 780 -18.47 14.85 -25.56
N GLY A 781 -17.74 15.34 -24.58
CA GLY A 781 -16.28 15.50 -24.63
C GLY A 781 -15.73 16.05 -23.33
N TRP A 782 -14.43 16.36 -23.33
CA TRP A 782 -13.72 16.92 -22.17
C TRP A 782 -12.53 17.78 -22.58
N VAL A 783 -12.13 18.71 -21.71
CA VAL A 783 -10.96 19.56 -21.85
C VAL A 783 -9.72 18.78 -21.37
N THR A 784 -8.64 18.75 -22.18
CA THR A 784 -7.38 18.12 -21.81
C THR A 784 -6.33 19.11 -21.35
N SER A 785 -6.32 20.29 -21.94
CA SER A 785 -5.41 21.38 -21.61
C SER A 785 -6.13 22.71 -21.76
N SER A 786 -5.91 23.62 -20.82
CA SER A 786 -6.41 24.98 -20.94
C SER A 786 -5.56 25.95 -20.11
N ARG A 787 -5.22 27.08 -20.72
CA ARG A 787 -4.44 28.15 -20.07
C ARG A 787 -4.84 29.51 -20.62
N PHE A 788 -4.62 30.53 -19.81
CA PHE A 788 -4.63 31.92 -20.31
C PHE A 788 -3.31 32.21 -21.02
N SER A 789 -3.36 32.58 -22.29
CA SER A 789 -2.20 33.02 -23.04
C SER A 789 -1.96 34.52 -22.85
N PRO A 790 -0.85 34.96 -22.24
CA PRO A 790 -0.52 36.38 -22.14
C PRO A 790 -0.16 36.97 -23.50
N THR A 791 0.29 36.14 -24.44
CA THR A 791 0.63 36.55 -25.83
C THR A 791 -0.63 36.92 -26.61
N LEU A 792 -1.71 36.17 -26.44
CA LEU A 792 -2.98 36.30 -27.15
C LEU A 792 -4.02 37.08 -26.35
N THR A 793 -3.77 37.31 -25.06
CA THR A 793 -4.71 37.90 -24.09
C THR A 793 -6.05 37.15 -24.05
N GLN A 794 -6.00 35.80 -24.13
CA GLN A 794 -7.15 34.96 -24.24
C GLN A 794 -6.92 33.57 -23.63
N ALA A 795 -7.93 32.99 -23.03
CA ALA A 795 -7.95 31.57 -22.64
C ALA A 795 -8.10 30.68 -23.87
N ILE A 796 -7.13 29.77 -24.04
CA ILE A 796 -7.05 28.79 -25.11
C ILE A 796 -6.92 27.37 -24.54
N GLY A 797 -7.26 26.36 -25.31
CA GLY A 797 -7.16 24.99 -24.84
C GLY A 797 -7.19 23.93 -25.95
N LEU A 798 -7.02 22.68 -25.51
CA LEU A 798 -7.25 21.48 -26.33
C LEU A 798 -8.37 20.66 -25.67
N CYS A 799 -9.19 20.02 -26.49
CA CYS A 799 -10.30 19.21 -26.02
C CYS A 799 -10.64 18.08 -27.00
N TRP A 800 -11.21 17.01 -26.46
CA TRP A 800 -11.83 15.96 -27.26
C TRP A 800 -13.29 16.30 -27.56
N LEU A 801 -13.68 16.27 -28.82
CA LEU A 801 -15.04 16.53 -29.29
C LEU A 801 -15.51 15.39 -30.24
N PRO A 802 -16.84 15.16 -30.37
CA PRO A 802 -17.38 14.33 -31.45
C PRO A 802 -16.84 14.84 -32.78
N LYS A 803 -16.52 13.90 -33.68
CA LYS A 803 -15.89 14.23 -34.97
C LYS A 803 -16.65 15.29 -35.74
N ASP A 804 -17.98 15.16 -35.84
CA ASP A 804 -18.82 16.08 -36.63
C ASP A 804 -18.76 17.53 -36.13
N LEU A 805 -18.62 17.72 -34.85
CA LEU A 805 -18.44 19.03 -34.19
C LEU A 805 -16.99 19.51 -34.27
N GLY A 806 -16.04 18.64 -33.92
CA GLY A 806 -14.63 18.97 -33.92
C GLY A 806 -14.05 19.30 -35.31
N ALA A 807 -14.66 18.78 -36.39
CA ALA A 807 -14.23 19.05 -37.73
C ALA A 807 -14.65 20.45 -38.26
N GLN A 808 -15.48 21.20 -37.51
CA GLN A 808 -15.99 22.50 -37.92
C GLN A 808 -15.29 23.63 -37.20
N ASN A 809 -14.32 24.26 -37.84
CA ASN A 809 -13.60 25.41 -37.26
C ASN A 809 -14.60 26.55 -36.94
N GLY A 810 -14.48 27.15 -35.75
CA GLY A 810 -15.40 28.19 -35.28
C GLY A 810 -16.75 27.68 -34.76
N ALA A 811 -17.03 26.37 -34.80
CA ALA A 811 -18.27 25.81 -34.25
C ALA A 811 -18.37 26.03 -32.73
N PRO A 812 -19.54 26.52 -32.25
CA PRO A 812 -19.77 26.75 -30.82
C PRO A 812 -20.03 25.45 -30.08
N PHE A 813 -19.52 25.33 -28.87
CA PHE A 813 -19.84 24.28 -27.94
C PHE A 813 -19.85 24.81 -26.49
N THR A 814 -20.26 23.97 -25.54
CA THR A 814 -20.47 24.41 -24.16
C THR A 814 -19.64 23.54 -23.20
N ILE A 815 -18.90 24.20 -22.33
CA ILE A 815 -18.13 23.60 -21.22
C ILE A 815 -18.94 23.81 -19.93
N TYR A 816 -19.10 22.73 -19.16
CA TYR A 816 -19.70 22.78 -17.83
C TYR A 816 -18.60 23.05 -16.79
N LEU A 817 -18.65 24.22 -16.16
CA LEU A 817 -17.62 24.70 -15.22
C LEU A 817 -18.29 25.23 -13.96
N ASN A 818 -18.05 24.62 -12.80
CA ASN A 818 -18.52 25.07 -11.49
C ASN A 818 -20.03 25.40 -11.44
N GLY A 819 -20.87 24.57 -12.04
CA GLY A 819 -22.32 24.79 -12.08
C GLY A 819 -22.83 25.72 -13.20
N LYS A 820 -21.92 26.28 -14.00
CA LYS A 820 -22.23 27.20 -15.09
C LYS A 820 -21.95 26.56 -16.46
N LEU A 821 -22.59 27.08 -17.47
CA LEU A 821 -22.40 26.70 -18.86
C LEU A 821 -21.66 27.82 -19.58
N GLU A 822 -20.39 27.57 -19.88
CA GLU A 822 -19.51 28.52 -20.54
C GLU A 822 -19.35 28.16 -22.02
N LYS A 823 -19.35 29.18 -22.87
CA LYS A 823 -19.29 28.99 -24.33
C LYS A 823 -17.84 29.04 -24.83
N ALA A 824 -17.55 28.13 -25.75
CA ALA A 824 -16.27 28.06 -26.43
C ALA A 824 -16.46 27.77 -27.92
N TYR A 825 -15.41 27.96 -28.70
CA TYR A 825 -15.41 27.77 -30.14
C TYR A 825 -14.24 26.88 -30.59
N VAL A 826 -14.49 25.97 -31.49
CA VAL A 826 -13.48 25.09 -32.10
C VAL A 826 -12.43 25.94 -32.83
N HIS A 827 -11.16 25.63 -32.60
CA HIS A 827 -10.04 26.24 -33.30
C HIS A 827 -9.15 25.16 -33.95
N HIS A 828 -8.82 25.38 -35.22
CA HIS A 828 -7.92 24.46 -35.94
C HIS A 828 -6.52 25.10 -36.14
N GLY A 829 -5.48 24.27 -35.89
CA GLY A 829 -4.09 24.68 -36.04
C GLY A 829 -3.53 25.51 -34.89
N PRO A 830 -2.34 26.06 -35.04
CA PRO A 830 -1.69 26.88 -34.01
C PRO A 830 -2.43 28.20 -33.78
N PHE A 831 -2.55 28.60 -32.52
CA PHE A 831 -3.14 29.88 -32.12
C PHE A 831 -2.21 31.06 -32.37
N TYR A 832 -0.88 30.81 -32.33
CA TYR A 832 0.18 31.80 -32.50
C TYR A 832 1.12 31.38 -33.60
N ASP A 833 1.54 32.35 -34.45
CA ASP A 833 2.49 32.14 -35.55
C ASP A 833 2.15 30.88 -36.37
N SER A 834 0.98 30.86 -36.98
CA SER A 834 0.43 29.73 -37.71
C SER A 834 1.33 29.20 -38.83
N ALA A 835 2.10 30.09 -39.45
CA ALA A 835 3.07 29.74 -40.47
C ALA A 835 4.41 29.16 -39.93
N GLY A 836 4.64 29.22 -38.63
CA GLY A 836 5.88 28.74 -38.00
C GLY A 836 7.12 29.55 -38.36
N ALA A 837 6.94 30.80 -38.82
CA ALA A 837 8.04 31.64 -39.35
C ALA A 837 9.13 31.89 -38.29
N ARG A 838 8.76 32.04 -37.02
CA ARG A 838 9.68 32.38 -35.91
C ARG A 838 10.68 31.27 -35.60
N GLN A 839 10.39 30.04 -35.93
CA GLN A 839 11.30 28.89 -35.72
C GLN A 839 12.37 28.80 -36.86
N HIS A 840 12.07 29.38 -38.01
CA HIS A 840 12.90 29.28 -39.20
C HIS A 840 13.85 30.50 -39.45
N VAL A 841 13.82 31.50 -38.57
CA VAL A 841 14.65 32.70 -38.64
C VAL A 841 16.13 32.39 -38.60
#